data_8aef64971fcf65e6e267dcbea459f9f3
#
_entry.id   8aef64971fcf65e6e267dcbea459f9f3
#
_cell.length_a   1.000
_cell.length_b   1.000
_cell.length_c   1.000
_cell.angle_alpha   90.00
_cell.angle_beta   90.00
_cell.angle_gamma   90.00
#
_symmetry.space_group_name_H-M   'P 1'
#
loop_
_entity.id
_entity.type
_entity.pdbx_description
1 polymer ?
#
loop_
_entity_poly.entity_id
_entity_poly.type
_entity_poly.pdbx_seq_one_letter_code
_entity_poly.pdbx_strand_id
1 'polypeptide(L)'
;MASQTVTERLRELAETVGVSTGFWDWYGNWKHVEDASLVAVLNSLGFSLSSEPSHGEIDEAFRHNEDLVWLAPLPPTTVCRQGNEAEIPVHVPHGMGVWCHVETEDGQHHELQQLDRWIPPRMVDGNLIGRATFKIPNWLPLGWHRIVARHEDGSECSSTLVVVPQRLSSRLDDGHKRWGVAAQLYSTRSSGSWGMGDTQDLADLAAIVARNGANFLQINPLHAPQPGFPQENSPYLPVSRRWASPLYIRPEAIDEYVHMDSKERGVVTRYAHASRSHEDIVDRDLSWKSKIKALRKIFELPRSISRQAQFERFCAQGGESLENFALWSALVFENGDIDLPERYASIDAPGVEQARQRLASEIEFWQWCQWIVFDQLIRAQEGARRLGMDMGIMSDLAVGVHSKGSEIWSMPDAFAPGMSVGAPPDMYSQQGQNWAQPPWSPRSLAQMGYAPLRDMLRSVLSYAGAVRIDHILGLFRLWWIPEGMGAQAGAYVSYDHEAMVGIVLLEAQRAGAVVIGEDLGTVEPWVRGYLNDRGILGTSVLWFEKDGGGWPLWPDHYRRSCLAAVTTHDLPPTLGYLEGAHTELRNELGLLVEDLDQVRDADRIERERMVSRLREGGFIHEDDPSEEELVLAMHAYLAASPALLLAVSLVDVVGEKLPQNLPGTNAEYPNWCVPLHAFNGKEVLIDDMAHCDRVKRFLTSVDRYIR
;
A
#
# COMPACT_ATOMS: atom_id res chain seq x y z
N MET A 1 46.73 6.86 -15.70
CA MET A 1 45.55 6.75 -14.87
C MET A 1 45.75 5.55 -13.96
N ALA A 2 45.59 5.67 -12.66
CA ALA A 2 45.60 4.50 -11.77
C ALA A 2 44.48 3.56 -12.20
N SER A 3 44.77 2.25 -12.30
CA SER A 3 43.75 1.23 -12.57
C SER A 3 42.71 1.28 -11.43
N GLN A 4 41.43 1.49 -11.75
CA GLN A 4 40.36 1.36 -10.76
C GLN A 4 40.40 -0.02 -10.10
N THR A 5 40.11 -0.08 -8.81
CA THR A 5 39.99 -1.36 -8.10
C THR A 5 38.69 -2.08 -8.53
N VAL A 6 38.63 -3.39 -8.30
CA VAL A 6 37.40 -4.19 -8.56
C VAL A 6 36.22 -3.63 -7.79
N THR A 7 36.40 -3.28 -6.52
CA THR A 7 35.38 -2.66 -5.67
C THR A 7 34.86 -1.32 -6.24
N GLU A 8 35.78 -0.44 -6.69
CA GLU A 8 35.35 0.83 -7.31
C GLU A 8 34.53 0.60 -8.59
N ARG A 9 34.94 -0.37 -9.40
CA ARG A 9 34.25 -0.71 -10.64
C ARG A 9 32.88 -1.38 -10.38
N LEU A 10 32.80 -2.24 -9.34
CA LEU A 10 31.53 -2.84 -8.88
C LEU A 10 30.54 -1.77 -8.42
N ARG A 11 31.01 -0.78 -7.65
CA ARG A 11 30.20 0.35 -7.18
C ARG A 11 29.69 1.21 -8.34
N GLU A 12 30.54 1.48 -9.32
CA GLU A 12 30.14 2.20 -10.53
C GLU A 12 29.02 1.45 -11.31
N LEU A 13 29.12 0.10 -11.42
CA LEU A 13 28.06 -0.71 -12.00
C LEU A 13 26.76 -0.59 -11.20
N ALA A 14 26.84 -0.73 -9.87
CA ALA A 14 25.70 -0.62 -8.98
C ALA A 14 24.97 0.73 -9.16
N GLU A 15 25.70 1.85 -9.13
CA GLU A 15 25.14 3.20 -9.33
C GLU A 15 24.53 3.37 -10.72
N THR A 16 25.16 2.81 -11.76
CA THR A 16 24.65 2.87 -13.14
C THR A 16 23.26 2.24 -13.28
N VAL A 17 22.97 1.22 -12.46
CA VAL A 17 21.67 0.50 -12.51
C VAL A 17 20.73 0.89 -11.36
N GLY A 18 21.04 1.99 -10.65
CA GLY A 18 20.16 2.54 -9.63
C GLY A 18 20.28 1.87 -8.25
N VAL A 19 21.39 1.16 -7.98
CA VAL A 19 21.69 0.59 -6.65
C VAL A 19 22.62 1.52 -5.90
N SER A 20 22.20 1.98 -4.71
CA SER A 20 23.03 2.85 -3.87
C SER A 20 24.19 2.10 -3.26
N THR A 21 25.39 2.69 -3.31
CA THR A 21 26.63 2.11 -2.75
C THR A 21 26.87 2.51 -1.28
N GLY A 22 25.94 3.28 -0.70
CA GLY A 22 25.93 3.67 0.70
C GLY A 22 24.68 4.47 1.07
N PHE A 23 24.55 4.76 2.36
CA PHE A 23 23.43 5.52 2.91
C PHE A 23 23.87 6.30 4.16
N TRP A 24 23.09 7.32 4.51
CA TRP A 24 23.28 8.05 5.76
C TRP A 24 22.56 7.33 6.89
N ASP A 25 23.28 6.98 7.95
CA ASP A 25 22.65 6.46 9.16
C ASP A 25 21.94 7.59 9.93
N TRP A 26 21.19 7.22 10.95
CA TRP A 26 20.41 8.17 11.76
C TRP A 26 21.28 9.11 12.62
N TYR A 27 22.57 8.83 12.78
CA TYR A 27 23.54 9.75 13.39
C TYR A 27 24.13 10.77 12.38
N GLY A 28 23.77 10.64 11.09
CA GLY A 28 24.35 11.45 10.02
C GLY A 28 25.73 11.00 9.56
N ASN A 29 26.12 9.74 9.79
CA ASN A 29 27.34 9.16 9.26
C ASN A 29 27.04 8.42 7.96
N TRP A 30 27.93 8.55 6.99
CA TRP A 30 27.87 7.78 5.75
C TRP A 30 28.30 6.34 5.98
N LYS A 31 27.47 5.38 5.63
CA LYS A 31 27.74 3.94 5.66
C LYS A 31 27.86 3.40 4.25
N HIS A 32 28.91 2.65 3.99
CA HIS A 32 29.05 1.94 2.73
C HIS A 32 28.31 0.62 2.76
N VAL A 33 27.64 0.28 1.65
CA VAL A 33 27.09 -1.06 1.43
C VAL A 33 28.25 -2.02 1.17
N GLU A 34 28.16 -3.21 1.73
CA GLU A 34 29.16 -4.26 1.54
C GLU A 34 29.14 -4.81 0.11
N ASP A 35 30.30 -5.17 -0.43
CA ASP A 35 30.43 -5.67 -1.81
C ASP A 35 29.60 -6.95 -2.02
N ALA A 36 29.50 -7.83 -1.01
CA ALA A 36 28.65 -9.03 -1.06
C ALA A 36 27.15 -8.69 -1.25
N SER A 37 26.65 -7.65 -0.57
CA SER A 37 25.29 -7.16 -0.73
C SER A 37 25.07 -6.59 -2.13
N LEU A 38 26.03 -5.79 -2.64
CA LEU A 38 25.96 -5.25 -4.00
C LEU A 38 25.89 -6.35 -5.05
N VAL A 39 26.75 -7.39 -4.93
CA VAL A 39 26.72 -8.55 -5.82
C VAL A 39 25.38 -9.27 -5.79
N ALA A 40 24.84 -9.53 -4.59
CA ALA A 40 23.55 -10.21 -4.44
C ALA A 40 22.40 -9.40 -5.09
N VAL A 41 22.35 -8.08 -4.84
CA VAL A 41 21.33 -7.19 -5.44
C VAL A 41 21.49 -7.12 -6.97
N LEU A 42 22.70 -6.98 -7.48
CA LEU A 42 22.96 -6.96 -8.92
C LEU A 42 22.54 -8.26 -9.59
N ASN A 43 22.83 -9.41 -8.98
CA ASN A 43 22.40 -10.71 -9.49
C ASN A 43 20.88 -10.84 -9.51
N SER A 44 20.20 -10.31 -8.50
CA SER A 44 18.72 -10.24 -8.48
C SER A 44 18.15 -9.31 -9.57
N LEU A 45 18.91 -8.31 -10.00
CA LEU A 45 18.55 -7.45 -11.15
C LEU A 45 18.88 -8.07 -12.52
N GLY A 46 19.37 -9.33 -12.53
CA GLY A 46 19.62 -10.11 -13.76
C GLY A 46 21.06 -10.11 -14.24
N PHE A 47 22.02 -9.65 -13.44
CA PHE A 47 23.44 -9.84 -13.73
C PHE A 47 23.90 -11.22 -13.26
N SER A 48 25.04 -11.69 -13.77
CA SER A 48 25.63 -12.98 -13.45
C SER A 48 27.06 -12.77 -12.92
N LEU A 49 27.16 -12.22 -11.70
CA LEU A 49 28.43 -11.97 -11.04
C LEU A 49 28.75 -13.11 -10.07
N SER A 50 30.02 -13.53 -10.04
CA SER A 50 30.51 -14.42 -8.99
C SER A 50 30.53 -13.72 -7.60
N SER A 51 30.67 -14.47 -6.52
CA SER A 51 30.73 -13.90 -5.16
C SER A 51 31.90 -12.92 -4.98
N GLU A 52 32.99 -13.09 -5.73
CA GLU A 52 34.12 -12.20 -5.81
C GLU A 52 34.41 -11.87 -7.28
N PRO A 53 33.65 -10.91 -7.88
CA PRO A 53 33.71 -10.68 -9.30
C PRO A 53 35.04 -10.11 -9.76
N SER A 54 35.51 -10.56 -10.90
CA SER A 54 36.67 -10.02 -11.59
C SER A 54 36.32 -8.76 -12.37
N HIS A 55 37.34 -7.95 -12.75
CA HIS A 55 37.15 -6.84 -13.68
C HIS A 55 36.44 -7.27 -14.97
N GLY A 56 36.78 -8.46 -15.50
CA GLY A 56 36.21 -8.98 -16.75
C GLY A 56 34.73 -9.24 -16.63
N GLU A 57 34.25 -9.84 -15.51
CA GLU A 57 32.80 -10.05 -15.26
C GLU A 57 32.03 -8.73 -15.13
N ILE A 58 32.63 -7.74 -14.44
CA ILE A 58 31.98 -6.42 -14.29
C ILE A 58 31.92 -5.68 -15.62
N ASP A 59 32.99 -5.71 -16.42
CA ASP A 59 32.98 -5.08 -17.77
C ASP A 59 32.01 -5.77 -18.72
N GLU A 60 31.81 -7.08 -18.57
CA GLU A 60 30.78 -7.81 -19.31
C GLU A 60 29.38 -7.41 -18.85
N ALA A 61 29.18 -7.23 -17.54
CA ALA A 61 27.91 -6.75 -17.00
C ALA A 61 27.55 -5.33 -17.50
N PHE A 62 28.52 -4.42 -17.58
CA PHE A 62 28.30 -3.11 -18.21
C PHE A 62 27.89 -3.22 -19.67
N ARG A 63 28.64 -4.02 -20.47
CA ARG A 63 28.29 -4.24 -21.88
C ARG A 63 26.91 -4.83 -22.04
N HIS A 64 26.59 -5.86 -21.27
CA HIS A 64 25.27 -6.49 -21.28
C HIS A 64 24.16 -5.49 -20.98
N ASN A 65 24.30 -4.64 -19.95
CA ASN A 65 23.32 -3.63 -19.60
C ASN A 65 23.08 -2.62 -20.74
N GLU A 66 24.15 -2.18 -21.41
CA GLU A 66 24.04 -1.30 -22.56
C GLU A 66 23.40 -2.00 -23.77
N ASP A 67 23.80 -3.24 -24.05
CA ASP A 67 23.32 -4.02 -25.18
C ASP A 67 21.84 -4.35 -25.08
N LEU A 68 21.32 -4.60 -23.87
CA LEU A 68 19.87 -4.79 -23.64
C LEU A 68 19.03 -3.61 -24.13
N VAL A 69 19.52 -2.38 -23.95
CA VAL A 69 18.82 -1.18 -24.46
C VAL A 69 18.79 -1.16 -25.97
N TRP A 70 19.87 -1.56 -26.65
CA TRP A 70 19.97 -1.56 -28.10
C TRP A 70 19.27 -2.75 -28.76
N LEU A 71 19.17 -3.88 -28.07
CA LEU A 71 18.45 -5.08 -28.53
C LEU A 71 16.92 -4.90 -28.47
N ALA A 72 16.42 -4.03 -27.62
CA ALA A 72 15.00 -3.71 -27.55
C ALA A 72 14.62 -2.75 -28.69
N PRO A 73 13.76 -3.16 -29.64
CA PRO A 73 13.32 -2.27 -30.74
C PRO A 73 12.67 -0.98 -30.23
N LEU A 74 11.89 -1.06 -29.17
CA LEU A 74 11.28 0.04 -28.45
C LEU A 74 11.58 -0.08 -26.95
N PRO A 75 11.65 1.02 -26.18
CA PRO A 75 11.58 0.94 -24.72
C PRO A 75 10.35 0.14 -24.31
N PRO A 76 10.43 -0.77 -23.32
CA PRO A 76 9.30 -1.62 -22.95
C PRO A 76 8.08 -0.81 -22.52
N THR A 77 8.31 0.32 -21.85
CA THR A 77 7.27 1.28 -21.50
C THR A 77 7.84 2.69 -21.58
N THR A 78 7.05 3.60 -22.10
CA THR A 78 7.34 5.04 -22.05
C THR A 78 6.24 5.73 -21.25
N VAL A 79 6.64 6.48 -20.22
CA VAL A 79 5.71 7.31 -19.44
C VAL A 79 6.04 8.77 -19.69
N CYS A 80 5.06 9.56 -20.08
CA CYS A 80 5.27 10.99 -20.32
C CYS A 80 4.12 11.81 -19.71
N ARG A 81 4.44 13.05 -19.33
CA ARG A 81 3.45 13.97 -18.77
C ARG A 81 2.74 14.70 -19.89
N GLN A 82 1.42 14.79 -19.79
CA GLN A 82 0.61 15.56 -20.72
C GLN A 82 1.10 17.02 -20.78
N GLY A 83 1.21 17.57 -21.97
CA GLY A 83 1.72 18.92 -22.20
C GLY A 83 3.25 18.99 -22.41
N ASN A 84 4.01 17.96 -22.02
CA ASN A 84 5.44 17.91 -22.25
C ASN A 84 5.75 17.18 -23.58
N GLU A 85 6.75 17.65 -24.28
CA GLU A 85 7.31 16.93 -25.41
C GLU A 85 8.21 15.80 -24.90
N ALA A 86 8.10 14.62 -25.51
CA ALA A 86 8.95 13.48 -25.24
C ALA A 86 9.51 12.90 -26.55
N GLU A 87 10.63 12.24 -26.46
CA GLU A 87 11.27 11.55 -27.57
C GLU A 87 11.35 10.06 -27.26
N ILE A 88 11.18 9.22 -28.27
CA ILE A 88 11.31 7.77 -28.15
C ILE A 88 12.36 7.25 -29.13
N PRO A 89 13.34 6.44 -28.66
CA PRO A 89 14.27 5.74 -29.53
C PRO A 89 13.60 4.51 -30.13
N VAL A 90 13.93 4.23 -31.39
CA VAL A 90 13.56 2.99 -32.09
C VAL A 90 14.82 2.37 -32.64
N HIS A 91 15.13 1.16 -32.22
CA HIS A 91 16.33 0.44 -32.66
C HIS A 91 15.96 -0.54 -33.76
N VAL A 92 16.68 -0.44 -34.88
CA VAL A 92 16.48 -1.27 -36.10
C VAL A 92 17.83 -1.69 -36.68
N PRO A 93 17.89 -2.75 -37.48
CA PRO A 93 19.08 -3.02 -38.26
C PRO A 93 19.53 -1.76 -39.03
N HIS A 94 20.82 -1.44 -38.94
CA HIS A 94 21.34 -0.20 -39.52
C HIS A 94 21.00 -0.05 -41.03
N GLY A 95 20.36 1.06 -41.37
CA GLY A 95 19.93 1.34 -42.75
C GLY A 95 18.50 0.88 -43.07
N MET A 96 17.82 0.18 -42.16
CA MET A 96 16.40 -0.20 -42.32
C MET A 96 15.48 1.00 -42.06
N GLY A 97 14.49 1.21 -42.95
CA GLY A 97 13.44 2.21 -42.73
C GLY A 97 12.45 1.79 -41.67
N VAL A 98 11.98 2.78 -40.87
CA VAL A 98 10.98 2.55 -39.82
C VAL A 98 10.01 3.72 -39.72
N TRP A 99 8.74 3.43 -39.42
CA TRP A 99 7.65 4.38 -39.21
C TRP A 99 7.00 4.06 -37.87
N CYS A 100 6.59 5.07 -37.14
CA CYS A 100 5.94 4.89 -35.83
C CYS A 100 4.61 5.64 -35.75
N HIS A 101 3.65 5.03 -35.09
CA HIS A 101 2.39 5.68 -34.72
C HIS A 101 2.00 5.33 -33.30
N VAL A 102 1.10 6.14 -32.72
CA VAL A 102 0.44 5.86 -31.45
C VAL A 102 -0.98 5.40 -31.74
N GLU A 103 -1.36 4.31 -31.11
CA GLU A 103 -2.74 3.88 -30.96
C GLU A 103 -3.22 4.30 -29.57
N THR A 104 -4.16 5.22 -29.52
CA THR A 104 -4.70 5.70 -28.25
C THR A 104 -5.65 4.68 -27.63
N GLU A 105 -5.90 4.82 -26.32
CA GLU A 105 -6.79 3.92 -25.56
C GLU A 105 -8.23 3.88 -26.11
N ASP A 106 -8.66 4.95 -26.78
CA ASP A 106 -9.94 5.04 -27.49
C ASP A 106 -9.89 4.59 -28.97
N GLY A 107 -8.75 4.04 -29.41
CA GLY A 107 -8.58 3.44 -30.73
C GLY A 107 -8.24 4.42 -31.87
N GLN A 108 -7.85 5.66 -31.57
CA GLN A 108 -7.38 6.59 -32.59
C GLN A 108 -5.91 6.31 -32.95
N HIS A 109 -5.53 6.60 -34.21
CA HIS A 109 -4.18 6.41 -34.71
C HIS A 109 -3.55 7.77 -35.03
N HIS A 110 -2.31 7.97 -34.57
CA HIS A 110 -1.56 9.21 -34.74
C HIS A 110 -0.12 8.91 -35.18
N GLU A 111 0.22 9.27 -36.41
CA GLU A 111 1.59 9.12 -36.90
C GLU A 111 2.57 9.98 -36.09
N LEU A 112 3.75 9.42 -35.81
CA LEU A 112 4.81 10.12 -35.12
C LEU A 112 5.81 10.70 -36.09
N GLN A 113 6.28 11.91 -35.79
CA GLN A 113 7.31 12.57 -36.57
C GLN A 113 8.69 12.02 -36.21
N GLN A 114 9.43 11.51 -37.18
CA GLN A 114 10.84 11.20 -37.01
C GLN A 114 11.64 12.50 -36.88
N LEU A 115 12.54 12.55 -35.91
CA LEU A 115 13.44 13.66 -35.70
C LEU A 115 14.80 13.39 -36.35
N ASP A 116 15.42 14.44 -36.89
CA ASP A 116 16.80 14.38 -37.35
C ASP A 116 17.77 14.39 -36.15
N ARG A 117 17.99 13.20 -35.61
CA ARG A 117 18.90 12.92 -34.48
C ARG A 117 19.91 11.86 -34.95
N TRP A 118 21.12 12.28 -35.28
CA TRP A 118 22.15 11.31 -35.63
C TRP A 118 22.76 10.69 -34.35
N ILE A 119 22.62 9.38 -34.21
CA ILE A 119 23.24 8.55 -33.19
C ILE A 119 24.10 7.49 -33.90
N PRO A 120 25.38 7.32 -33.48
CA PRO A 120 26.21 6.28 -34.07
C PRO A 120 25.57 4.89 -33.90
N PRO A 121 25.56 4.07 -34.96
CA PRO A 121 25.11 2.69 -34.87
C PRO A 121 26.02 1.89 -33.95
N ARG A 122 25.47 0.88 -33.28
CA ARG A 122 26.20 0.01 -32.35
C ARG A 122 26.23 -1.42 -32.88
N MET A 123 27.38 -2.07 -32.69
CA MET A 123 27.52 -3.50 -32.94
C MET A 123 27.08 -4.27 -31.71
N VAL A 124 26.02 -5.10 -31.81
CA VAL A 124 25.51 -5.94 -30.73
C VAL A 124 25.32 -7.36 -31.32
N ASP A 125 25.95 -8.34 -30.73
CA ASP A 125 25.89 -9.76 -31.14
C ASP A 125 26.13 -9.97 -32.63
N GLY A 126 27.10 -9.24 -33.20
CA GLY A 126 27.48 -9.32 -34.62
C GLY A 126 26.55 -8.59 -35.57
N ASN A 127 25.49 -7.95 -35.09
CA ASN A 127 24.56 -7.15 -35.86
C ASN A 127 24.81 -5.65 -35.65
N LEU A 128 24.82 -4.87 -36.72
CA LEU A 128 24.93 -3.43 -36.64
C LEU A 128 23.52 -2.85 -36.47
N ILE A 129 23.24 -2.28 -35.27
CA ILE A 129 21.95 -1.70 -34.91
C ILE A 129 22.00 -0.17 -35.05
N GLY A 130 21.04 0.39 -35.79
CA GLY A 130 20.83 1.81 -35.92
C GLY A 130 19.73 2.29 -34.95
N ARG A 131 19.65 3.61 -34.72
CA ARG A 131 18.64 4.23 -33.89
C ARG A 131 17.95 5.37 -34.65
N ALA A 132 16.63 5.26 -34.78
CA ALA A 132 15.76 6.37 -35.17
C ALA A 132 15.15 6.98 -33.91
N THR A 133 14.85 8.29 -33.92
CA THR A 133 14.21 8.98 -32.81
C THR A 133 12.90 9.59 -33.30
N PHE A 134 11.81 9.35 -32.56
CA PHE A 134 10.49 9.89 -32.88
C PHE A 134 10.01 10.81 -31.77
N LYS A 135 9.23 11.84 -32.16
CA LYS A 135 8.63 12.80 -31.24
C LYS A 135 7.25 12.29 -30.80
N ILE A 136 7.04 12.20 -29.50
CA ILE A 136 5.71 11.97 -28.90
C ILE A 136 5.01 13.33 -28.79
N PRO A 137 3.81 13.49 -29.38
CA PRO A 137 3.07 14.75 -29.31
C PRO A 137 2.63 15.09 -27.87
N ASN A 138 2.77 16.34 -27.48
CA ASN A 138 2.41 16.81 -26.15
C ASN A 138 0.88 16.95 -25.90
N TRP A 139 0.07 16.87 -26.96
CA TRP A 139 -1.39 16.99 -26.93
C TRP A 139 -2.12 15.65 -26.76
N LEU A 140 -1.41 14.51 -26.70
CA LEU A 140 -2.05 13.21 -26.50
C LEU A 140 -2.90 13.21 -25.23
N PRO A 141 -4.07 12.54 -25.24
CA PRO A 141 -4.93 12.46 -24.08
C PRO A 141 -4.28 11.65 -22.95
N LEU A 142 -4.73 11.89 -21.72
CA LEU A 142 -4.35 11.05 -20.57
C LEU A 142 -4.81 9.62 -20.80
N GLY A 143 -3.94 8.66 -20.58
CA GLY A 143 -4.33 7.26 -20.74
C GLY A 143 -3.21 6.27 -20.99
N TRP A 144 -3.64 5.05 -21.23
CA TRP A 144 -2.80 3.91 -21.60
C TRP A 144 -2.90 3.69 -23.10
N HIS A 145 -1.83 3.96 -23.80
CA HIS A 145 -1.74 3.92 -25.26
C HIS A 145 -0.73 2.86 -25.67
N ARG A 146 -0.64 2.61 -26.97
CA ARG A 146 0.34 1.72 -27.57
C ARG A 146 1.16 2.48 -28.62
N ILE A 147 2.48 2.38 -28.57
CA ILE A 147 3.36 2.78 -29.66
C ILE A 147 3.57 1.55 -30.53
N VAL A 148 3.41 1.73 -31.83
CA VAL A 148 3.68 0.70 -32.83
C VAL A 148 4.76 1.21 -33.76
N ALA A 149 5.83 0.44 -33.92
CA ALA A 149 6.86 0.69 -34.91
C ALA A 149 6.75 -0.38 -36.04
N ARG A 150 6.60 0.07 -37.28
CA ARG A 150 6.55 -0.76 -38.45
C ARG A 150 7.85 -0.61 -39.21
N HIS A 151 8.48 -1.72 -39.52
CA HIS A 151 9.73 -1.78 -40.27
C HIS A 151 9.47 -1.89 -41.79
N GLU A 152 10.48 -1.54 -42.58
CA GLU A 152 10.43 -1.60 -44.06
C GLU A 152 10.15 -3.01 -44.59
N ASP A 153 10.56 -4.05 -43.88
CA ASP A 153 10.28 -5.46 -44.19
C ASP A 153 8.86 -5.92 -43.88
N GLY A 154 8.03 -5.02 -43.29
CA GLY A 154 6.65 -5.29 -42.92
C GLY A 154 6.49 -5.88 -41.52
N SER A 155 7.58 -6.14 -40.77
CA SER A 155 7.49 -6.54 -39.36
C SER A 155 7.05 -5.39 -38.48
N GLU A 156 6.36 -5.70 -37.39
CA GLU A 156 5.88 -4.71 -36.41
C GLU A 156 6.30 -5.08 -35.00
N CYS A 157 6.62 -4.08 -34.21
CA CYS A 157 6.77 -4.22 -32.75
C CYS A 157 5.98 -3.14 -32.04
N SER A 158 5.63 -3.39 -30.78
CA SER A 158 4.87 -2.41 -30.02
C SER A 158 5.31 -2.36 -28.55
N SER A 159 5.06 -1.22 -27.92
CA SER A 159 5.30 -1.01 -26.50
C SER A 159 4.21 -0.14 -25.87
N THR A 160 4.18 -0.11 -24.54
CA THR A 160 3.22 0.69 -23.78
C THR A 160 3.64 2.15 -23.73
N LEU A 161 2.70 3.07 -24.00
CA LEU A 161 2.84 4.49 -23.75
C LEU A 161 1.80 4.92 -22.70
N VAL A 162 2.25 5.52 -21.62
CA VAL A 162 1.35 6.06 -20.60
C VAL A 162 1.47 7.57 -20.57
N VAL A 163 0.38 8.27 -20.85
CA VAL A 163 0.32 9.73 -20.73
C VAL A 163 -0.35 10.07 -19.39
N VAL A 164 0.44 10.68 -18.49
CA VAL A 164 0.04 10.97 -17.11
C VAL A 164 -0.18 12.46 -16.87
N PRO A 165 -1.00 12.87 -15.89
CA PRO A 165 -1.20 14.28 -15.58
C PRO A 165 0.06 14.92 -14.98
N GLN A 166 0.20 16.24 -15.14
CA GLN A 166 1.26 17.03 -14.51
C GLN A 166 1.12 17.03 -12.97
N ARG A 167 -0.13 17.13 -12.49
CA ARG A 167 -0.50 17.18 -11.10
C ARG A 167 -1.88 16.53 -10.92
N LEU A 168 -2.08 15.85 -9.82
CA LEU A 168 -3.40 15.35 -9.44
C LEU A 168 -4.34 16.54 -9.17
N SER A 169 -5.41 16.65 -9.93
CA SER A 169 -6.53 17.52 -9.60
C SER A 169 -7.48 16.77 -8.69
N SER A 170 -7.74 17.33 -7.53
CA SER A 170 -8.55 16.68 -6.51
C SER A 170 -9.54 17.65 -5.85
N ARG A 171 -10.42 17.10 -5.03
CA ARG A 171 -11.40 17.88 -4.24
C ARG A 171 -10.75 18.87 -3.28
N LEU A 172 -9.47 18.68 -2.97
CA LEU A 172 -8.72 19.56 -2.06
C LEU A 172 -8.22 20.84 -2.74
N ASP A 173 -8.36 20.95 -4.05
CA ASP A 173 -7.97 22.16 -4.80
C ASP A 173 -8.84 23.38 -4.43
N ASP A 174 -10.00 23.19 -3.80
CA ASP A 174 -10.83 24.24 -3.21
C ASP A 174 -10.18 24.89 -1.97
N GLY A 175 -9.15 24.27 -1.41
CA GLY A 175 -8.39 24.73 -0.27
C GLY A 175 -9.09 24.62 1.08
N HIS A 176 -10.30 24.05 1.15
CA HIS A 176 -11.01 23.83 2.41
C HIS A 176 -10.41 22.65 3.18
N LYS A 177 -10.29 22.85 4.49
CA LYS A 177 -9.90 21.76 5.40
C LYS A 177 -11.02 20.71 5.50
N ARG A 178 -10.59 19.47 5.69
CA ARG A 178 -11.49 18.36 5.93
C ARG A 178 -10.97 17.51 7.07
N TRP A 179 -11.87 16.82 7.73
CA TRP A 179 -11.49 15.88 8.76
C TRP A 179 -12.22 14.55 8.61
N GLY A 180 -11.66 13.53 9.22
CA GLY A 180 -12.23 12.19 9.23
C GLY A 180 -11.72 11.37 10.39
N VAL A 181 -12.21 10.13 10.46
CA VAL A 181 -11.80 9.17 11.49
C VAL A 181 -10.88 8.13 10.86
N ALA A 182 -9.84 7.75 11.59
CA ALA A 182 -8.99 6.60 11.27
C ALA A 182 -9.35 5.44 12.19
N ALA A 183 -9.75 4.30 11.62
CA ALA A 183 -10.22 3.13 12.33
C ALA A 183 -9.56 1.85 11.82
N GLN A 184 -9.34 0.90 12.73
CA GLN A 184 -8.99 -0.46 12.36
C GLN A 184 -10.28 -1.27 12.23
N LEU A 185 -10.69 -1.60 10.99
CA LEU A 185 -11.99 -2.21 10.74
C LEU A 185 -12.13 -3.55 11.45
N TYR A 186 -11.06 -4.37 11.52
CA TYR A 186 -11.10 -5.66 12.20
C TYR A 186 -11.48 -5.56 13.69
N SER A 187 -11.12 -4.47 14.39
CA SER A 187 -11.46 -4.23 15.80
C SER A 187 -12.78 -3.48 15.98
N THR A 188 -13.33 -2.89 14.92
CA THR A 188 -14.55 -2.10 14.94
C THR A 188 -15.76 -3.01 14.74
N ARG A 189 -16.32 -3.51 15.84
CA ARG A 189 -17.36 -4.55 15.85
C ARG A 189 -18.73 -4.01 16.20
N SER A 190 -19.79 -4.66 15.74
CA SER A 190 -21.17 -4.50 16.22
C SER A 190 -21.69 -5.79 16.82
N SER A 191 -22.87 -5.75 17.43
CA SER A 191 -23.59 -6.96 17.87
C SER A 191 -23.88 -7.96 16.75
N GLY A 192 -23.88 -7.48 15.49
CA GLY A 192 -24.03 -8.30 14.28
C GLY A 192 -22.75 -8.92 13.73
N SER A 193 -21.57 -8.46 14.16
CA SER A 193 -20.28 -8.90 13.63
C SER A 193 -19.98 -10.38 13.93
N TRP A 194 -19.16 -11.01 13.09
CA TRP A 194 -18.74 -12.41 13.22
C TRP A 194 -17.34 -12.52 13.83
N GLY A 195 -17.17 -12.00 15.06
CA GLY A 195 -15.88 -12.00 15.79
C GLY A 195 -14.91 -10.91 15.40
N MET A 196 -15.10 -10.28 14.24
CA MET A 196 -14.35 -9.12 13.76
C MET A 196 -15.25 -8.19 12.95
N GLY A 197 -14.89 -6.92 12.86
CA GLY A 197 -15.61 -5.96 12.03
C GLY A 197 -15.61 -6.30 10.55
N ASP A 198 -16.63 -5.89 9.83
CA ASP A 198 -16.85 -6.22 8.42
C ASP A 198 -17.45 -5.06 7.61
N THR A 199 -17.85 -5.31 6.37
CA THR A 199 -18.36 -4.27 5.46
C THR A 199 -19.64 -3.58 5.93
N GLN A 200 -20.51 -4.27 6.71
CA GLN A 200 -21.67 -3.63 7.32
C GLN A 200 -21.23 -2.72 8.47
N ASP A 201 -20.29 -3.17 9.28
CA ASP A 201 -19.70 -2.36 10.36
C ASP A 201 -19.02 -1.10 9.80
N LEU A 202 -18.34 -1.24 8.64
CA LEU A 202 -17.77 -0.12 7.91
C LEU A 202 -18.86 0.91 7.50
N ALA A 203 -19.97 0.43 6.95
CA ALA A 203 -21.08 1.29 6.54
C ALA A 203 -21.72 2.01 7.73
N ASP A 204 -21.91 1.29 8.85
CA ASP A 204 -22.52 1.83 10.07
C ASP A 204 -21.62 2.85 10.76
N LEU A 205 -20.31 2.57 10.85
CA LEU A 205 -19.33 3.54 11.36
C LEU A 205 -19.27 4.78 10.47
N ALA A 206 -19.24 4.60 9.14
CA ALA A 206 -19.28 5.72 8.20
C ALA A 206 -20.52 6.60 8.41
N ALA A 207 -21.68 5.99 8.68
CA ALA A 207 -22.90 6.72 8.98
C ALA A 207 -22.82 7.52 10.29
N ILE A 208 -22.21 6.96 11.34
CA ILE A 208 -22.02 7.64 12.62
C ILE A 208 -21.11 8.87 12.43
N VAL A 209 -19.95 8.69 11.80
CA VAL A 209 -18.97 9.79 11.66
C VAL A 209 -19.45 10.86 10.66
N ALA A 210 -20.15 10.47 9.58
CA ALA A 210 -20.75 11.40 8.62
C ALA A 210 -21.80 12.33 9.27
N ARG A 211 -22.66 11.79 10.15
CA ARG A 211 -23.64 12.58 10.90
C ARG A 211 -23.02 13.62 11.83
N ASN A 212 -21.76 13.45 12.18
CA ASN A 212 -20.98 14.38 13.00
C ASN A 212 -20.06 15.30 12.16
N GLY A 213 -20.18 15.29 10.83
CA GLY A 213 -19.48 16.21 9.93
C GLY A 213 -18.19 15.69 9.30
N ALA A 214 -17.80 14.44 9.55
CA ALA A 214 -16.61 13.86 8.95
C ALA A 214 -16.73 13.74 7.42
N ASN A 215 -15.61 13.97 6.73
CA ASN A 215 -15.51 13.93 5.27
C ASN A 215 -14.96 12.59 4.76
N PHE A 216 -14.24 11.84 5.60
CA PHE A 216 -13.68 10.54 5.27
C PHE A 216 -13.64 9.59 6.48
N LEU A 217 -13.55 8.30 6.17
CA LEU A 217 -13.25 7.24 7.11
C LEU A 217 -12.05 6.45 6.57
N GLN A 218 -10.89 6.64 7.19
CA GLN A 218 -9.69 5.86 6.89
C GLN A 218 -9.76 4.50 7.58
N ILE A 219 -9.40 3.46 6.86
CA ILE A 219 -9.39 2.08 7.36
C ILE A 219 -8.05 1.40 7.07
N ASN A 220 -7.74 0.33 7.82
CA ASN A 220 -6.60 -0.52 7.55
C ASN A 220 -6.68 -1.15 6.15
N PRO A 221 -5.57 -1.68 5.59
CA PRO A 221 -5.60 -2.45 4.35
C PRO A 221 -6.62 -3.58 4.40
N LEU A 222 -7.46 -3.70 3.36
CA LEU A 222 -8.44 -4.77 3.24
C LEU A 222 -7.99 -5.86 2.26
N HIS A 223 -6.71 -5.93 2.00
CA HIS A 223 -6.10 -6.87 1.06
C HIS A 223 -6.34 -8.34 1.42
N ALA A 224 -6.28 -9.21 0.41
CA ALA A 224 -6.54 -10.62 0.59
C ALA A 224 -5.48 -11.33 1.44
N PRO A 225 -5.85 -12.01 2.54
CA PRO A 225 -4.99 -12.93 3.26
C PRO A 225 -4.98 -14.29 2.58
N GLN A 226 -4.15 -15.22 3.10
CA GLN A 226 -4.23 -16.63 2.68
C GLN A 226 -5.61 -17.23 2.98
N PRO A 227 -6.12 -18.14 2.13
CA PRO A 227 -7.43 -18.77 2.34
C PRO A 227 -7.41 -19.89 3.38
N GLY A 228 -6.21 -20.37 3.74
CA GLY A 228 -5.99 -21.45 4.71
C GLY A 228 -5.86 -20.96 6.15
N PHE A 229 -5.26 -21.79 7.00
CA PHE A 229 -5.00 -21.51 8.42
C PHE A 229 -3.50 -21.70 8.73
N PRO A 230 -2.95 -20.96 9.71
CA PRO A 230 -3.57 -19.85 10.45
C PRO A 230 -3.76 -18.63 9.56
N GLN A 231 -4.74 -17.78 9.88
CA GLN A 231 -4.91 -16.48 9.23
C GLN A 231 -3.84 -15.50 9.70
N GLU A 232 -3.26 -14.75 8.76
CA GLU A 232 -2.33 -13.66 9.09
C GLU A 232 -3.05 -12.54 9.85
N ASN A 233 -2.50 -12.12 10.99
CA ASN A 233 -3.07 -11.05 11.80
C ASN A 233 -2.76 -9.67 11.23
N SER A 234 -1.55 -9.48 10.67
CA SER A 234 -1.17 -8.20 10.10
C SER A 234 -1.90 -7.92 8.77
N PRO A 235 -2.63 -6.83 8.66
CA PRO A 235 -3.24 -6.43 7.40
C PRO A 235 -2.20 -5.94 6.37
N TYR A 236 -0.95 -5.76 6.80
CA TYR A 236 0.16 -5.27 5.96
C TYR A 236 0.99 -6.40 5.34
N LEU A 237 0.68 -7.67 5.62
CA LEU A 237 1.31 -8.84 4.98
C LEU A 237 0.29 -9.67 4.18
N PRO A 238 -0.37 -9.11 3.17
CA PRO A 238 -1.36 -9.81 2.37
C PRO A 238 -0.71 -10.78 1.37
N VAL A 239 -1.50 -11.69 0.82
CA VAL A 239 -1.08 -12.53 -0.32
C VAL A 239 -1.33 -11.85 -1.66
N SER A 240 -2.20 -10.84 -1.69
CA SER A 240 -2.45 -9.98 -2.85
C SER A 240 -2.95 -8.62 -2.40
N ARG A 241 -2.42 -7.55 -3.00
CA ARG A 241 -2.89 -6.17 -2.85
C ARG A 241 -4.00 -5.81 -3.83
N ARG A 242 -4.18 -6.61 -4.87
CA ARG A 242 -5.20 -6.41 -5.89
C ARG A 242 -6.57 -6.93 -5.43
N TRP A 243 -6.61 -8.01 -4.67
CA TRP A 243 -7.84 -8.64 -4.21
C TRP A 243 -8.12 -8.34 -2.74
N ALA A 244 -9.41 -8.39 -2.36
CA ALA A 244 -9.84 -8.05 -1.02
C ALA A 244 -10.07 -9.29 -0.15
N SER A 245 -9.98 -9.13 1.17
CA SER A 245 -10.19 -10.19 2.14
C SER A 245 -11.67 -10.59 2.26
N PRO A 246 -12.03 -11.84 1.96
CA PRO A 246 -13.40 -12.34 2.18
C PRO A 246 -13.82 -12.35 3.67
N LEU A 247 -12.86 -12.23 4.59
CA LEU A 247 -13.14 -12.08 6.03
C LEU A 247 -14.04 -10.88 6.33
N TYR A 248 -13.99 -9.83 5.50
CA TYR A 248 -14.82 -8.63 5.67
C TYR A 248 -16.23 -8.76 5.09
N ILE A 249 -16.59 -9.89 4.46
CA ILE A 249 -17.97 -10.11 3.99
C ILE A 249 -18.91 -10.24 5.20
N ARG A 250 -20.06 -9.51 5.17
CA ARG A 250 -21.21 -9.75 6.04
C ARG A 250 -22.11 -10.75 5.33
N PRO A 251 -22.23 -12.03 5.82
CA PRO A 251 -23.02 -13.04 5.12
C PRO A 251 -24.50 -12.67 4.98
N GLU A 252 -25.11 -12.07 5.99
CA GLU A 252 -26.51 -11.67 6.00
C GLU A 252 -26.81 -10.50 5.04
N ALA A 253 -25.79 -9.75 4.62
CA ALA A 253 -25.92 -8.65 3.65
C ALA A 253 -25.74 -9.09 2.19
N ILE A 254 -25.56 -10.37 1.93
CA ILE A 254 -25.53 -10.95 0.58
C ILE A 254 -26.96 -11.05 0.07
N ASP A 255 -27.26 -10.54 -1.12
CA ASP A 255 -28.63 -10.46 -1.66
C ASP A 255 -29.29 -11.85 -1.71
N GLU A 256 -28.55 -12.90 -2.01
CA GLU A 256 -29.05 -14.27 -2.08
C GLU A 256 -29.44 -14.86 -0.71
N TYR A 257 -28.95 -14.30 0.40
CA TYR A 257 -29.24 -14.78 1.76
C TYR A 257 -30.75 -14.82 2.07
N VAL A 258 -31.54 -13.91 1.47
CA VAL A 258 -32.99 -13.88 1.67
C VAL A 258 -33.71 -15.13 1.15
N HIS A 259 -33.09 -15.88 0.23
CA HIS A 259 -33.67 -17.11 -0.35
C HIS A 259 -33.46 -18.35 0.53
N MET A 260 -32.63 -18.24 1.59
CA MET A 260 -32.49 -19.34 2.57
C MET A 260 -33.81 -19.62 3.30
N ASP A 261 -34.11 -20.87 3.51
CA ASP A 261 -35.20 -21.27 4.40
C ASP A 261 -34.85 -21.03 5.88
N SER A 262 -35.83 -21.19 6.78
CA SER A 262 -35.65 -20.94 8.22
C SER A 262 -34.64 -21.90 8.88
N LYS A 263 -34.52 -23.15 8.37
CA LYS A 263 -33.56 -24.14 8.89
C LYS A 263 -32.15 -23.77 8.49
N GLU A 264 -31.93 -23.39 7.24
CA GLU A 264 -30.65 -22.95 6.71
C GLU A 264 -30.17 -21.68 7.41
N ARG A 265 -31.05 -20.66 7.56
CA ARG A 265 -30.75 -19.45 8.34
C ARG A 265 -30.38 -19.79 9.78
N GLY A 266 -31.08 -20.74 10.42
CA GLY A 266 -30.73 -21.22 11.76
C GLY A 266 -29.34 -21.88 11.82
N VAL A 267 -28.86 -22.50 10.73
CA VAL A 267 -27.48 -23.01 10.65
C VAL A 267 -26.47 -21.84 10.56
N VAL A 268 -26.72 -20.87 9.70
CA VAL A 268 -25.86 -19.69 9.55
C VAL A 268 -25.78 -18.89 10.85
N THR A 269 -26.92 -18.71 11.55
CA THR A 269 -26.94 -18.05 12.87
C THR A 269 -26.07 -18.78 13.89
N ARG A 270 -26.06 -20.11 13.91
CA ARG A 270 -25.14 -20.87 14.80
C ARG A 270 -23.66 -20.66 14.45
N TYR A 271 -23.33 -20.52 13.16
CA TYR A 271 -21.95 -20.18 12.76
C TYR A 271 -21.57 -18.78 13.23
N ALA A 272 -22.50 -17.79 13.11
CA ALA A 272 -22.30 -16.44 13.62
C ALA A 272 -22.05 -16.42 15.14
N HIS A 273 -22.83 -17.18 15.91
CA HIS A 273 -22.62 -17.29 17.37
C HIS A 273 -21.27 -17.97 17.70
N ALA A 274 -20.90 -19.00 16.96
CA ALA A 274 -19.63 -19.69 17.18
C ALA A 274 -18.42 -18.80 16.92
N SER A 275 -18.50 -17.84 15.98
CA SER A 275 -17.42 -16.91 15.68
C SER A 275 -17.15 -15.86 16.75
N ARG A 276 -18.07 -15.68 17.73
CA ARG A 276 -18.01 -14.67 18.79
C ARG A 276 -17.54 -15.22 20.13
N SER A 277 -17.02 -16.44 20.19
CA SER A 277 -16.70 -17.12 21.45
C SER A 277 -15.48 -16.58 22.20
N HIS A 278 -14.70 -15.66 21.60
CA HIS A 278 -13.58 -14.97 22.23
C HIS A 278 -13.85 -13.47 22.21
N GLU A 279 -14.13 -12.87 23.37
CA GLU A 279 -14.42 -11.44 23.50
C GLU A 279 -13.13 -10.63 23.69
N ASP A 280 -12.09 -11.24 24.29
CA ASP A 280 -10.86 -10.56 24.69
C ASP A 280 -9.89 -10.29 23.51
N ILE A 281 -10.03 -11.00 22.39
CA ILE A 281 -9.20 -10.84 21.19
C ILE A 281 -10.02 -10.98 19.91
N VAL A 282 -9.54 -10.38 18.83
CA VAL A 282 -10.04 -10.60 17.48
C VAL A 282 -9.42 -11.88 16.93
N ASP A 283 -10.16 -13.00 16.99
CA ASP A 283 -9.75 -14.30 16.47
C ASP A 283 -10.16 -14.46 15.00
N ARG A 284 -9.21 -14.25 14.09
CA ARG A 284 -9.46 -14.36 12.65
C ARG A 284 -9.69 -15.81 12.20
N ASP A 285 -9.02 -16.76 12.82
CA ASP A 285 -9.18 -18.18 12.49
C ASP A 285 -10.60 -18.66 12.80
N LEU A 286 -11.12 -18.31 13.97
CA LEU A 286 -12.48 -18.65 14.38
C LEU A 286 -13.52 -17.95 13.49
N SER A 287 -13.31 -16.67 13.21
CA SER A 287 -14.13 -15.87 12.30
C SER A 287 -14.16 -16.50 10.90
N TRP A 288 -13.00 -16.84 10.34
CA TRP A 288 -12.89 -17.42 9.01
C TRP A 288 -13.50 -18.82 8.94
N LYS A 289 -13.20 -19.67 9.91
CA LYS A 289 -13.78 -21.03 10.01
C LYS A 289 -15.30 -21.04 10.02
N SER A 290 -15.89 -20.00 10.61
CA SER A 290 -17.33 -19.81 10.66
C SER A 290 -17.89 -19.22 9.36
N LYS A 291 -17.28 -18.14 8.87
CA LYS A 291 -17.71 -17.43 7.65
C LYS A 291 -17.63 -18.30 6.41
N ILE A 292 -16.52 -19.02 6.18
CA ILE A 292 -16.37 -19.85 4.98
C ILE A 292 -17.50 -20.89 4.84
N LYS A 293 -17.97 -21.45 5.96
CA LYS A 293 -19.09 -22.42 5.95
C LYS A 293 -20.41 -21.76 5.56
N ALA A 294 -20.63 -20.53 5.99
CA ALA A 294 -21.83 -19.76 5.62
C ALA A 294 -21.76 -19.33 4.16
N LEU A 295 -20.62 -18.81 3.71
CA LEU A 295 -20.41 -18.37 2.33
C LEU A 295 -20.63 -19.52 1.34
N ARG A 296 -20.13 -20.73 1.63
CA ARG A 296 -20.40 -21.90 0.78
C ARG A 296 -21.87 -22.23 0.66
N LYS A 297 -22.64 -22.14 1.75
CA LYS A 297 -24.10 -22.35 1.71
C LYS A 297 -24.83 -21.29 0.89
N ILE A 298 -24.38 -20.03 0.97
CA ILE A 298 -25.00 -18.94 0.21
C ILE A 298 -24.63 -19.05 -1.28
N PHE A 299 -23.39 -19.46 -1.58
CA PHE A 299 -22.91 -19.67 -2.96
C PHE A 299 -23.77 -20.70 -3.73
N GLU A 300 -24.26 -21.74 -3.05
CA GLU A 300 -25.09 -22.80 -3.62
C GLU A 300 -26.52 -22.31 -3.97
N LEU A 301 -26.93 -21.14 -3.48
CA LEU A 301 -28.26 -20.58 -3.74
C LEU A 301 -28.37 -20.06 -5.18
N PRO A 302 -29.57 -20.15 -5.80
CA PRO A 302 -29.76 -19.65 -7.14
C PRO A 302 -29.65 -18.12 -7.18
N ARG A 303 -28.85 -17.63 -8.08
CA ARG A 303 -28.75 -16.19 -8.41
C ARG A 303 -29.84 -15.79 -9.40
N SER A 304 -30.43 -14.62 -9.25
CA SER A 304 -31.29 -14.05 -10.28
C SER A 304 -30.50 -13.80 -11.58
N ILE A 305 -31.20 -13.70 -12.73
CA ILE A 305 -30.55 -13.42 -14.03
C ILE A 305 -29.68 -12.16 -13.94
N SER A 306 -30.16 -11.12 -13.27
CA SER A 306 -29.40 -9.87 -13.12
C SER A 306 -28.15 -10.05 -12.26
N ARG A 307 -28.24 -10.80 -11.16
CA ARG A 307 -27.10 -11.08 -10.28
C ARG A 307 -26.06 -11.95 -10.97
N GLN A 308 -26.52 -12.95 -11.73
CA GLN A 308 -25.62 -13.80 -12.52
C GLN A 308 -24.87 -12.96 -13.57
N ALA A 309 -25.56 -12.09 -14.29
CA ALA A 309 -24.91 -11.21 -15.28
C ALA A 309 -23.92 -10.22 -14.64
N GLN A 310 -24.16 -9.75 -13.41
CA GLN A 310 -23.21 -8.93 -12.65
C GLN A 310 -21.96 -9.73 -12.29
N PHE A 311 -22.11 -10.95 -11.81
CA PHE A 311 -21.01 -11.83 -11.50
C PHE A 311 -20.16 -12.14 -12.74
N GLU A 312 -20.80 -12.53 -13.86
CA GLU A 312 -20.11 -12.79 -15.13
C GLU A 312 -19.33 -11.56 -15.63
N ARG A 313 -19.91 -10.36 -15.49
CA ARG A 313 -19.21 -9.11 -15.82
C ARG A 313 -17.98 -8.89 -14.91
N PHE A 314 -18.12 -9.13 -13.60
CA PHE A 314 -17.00 -9.03 -12.67
C PHE A 314 -15.88 -10.00 -13.04
N CYS A 315 -16.21 -11.26 -13.36
CA CYS A 315 -15.23 -12.25 -13.82
C CYS A 315 -14.55 -11.80 -15.12
N ALA A 316 -15.31 -11.31 -16.09
CA ALA A 316 -14.76 -10.83 -17.34
C ALA A 316 -13.82 -9.61 -17.15
N GLN A 317 -14.15 -8.70 -16.26
CA GLN A 317 -13.31 -7.55 -15.92
C GLN A 317 -12.05 -7.96 -15.13
N GLY A 318 -12.16 -8.94 -14.24
CA GLY A 318 -11.05 -9.49 -13.48
C GLY A 318 -10.08 -10.30 -14.34
N GLY A 319 -10.62 -10.93 -15.40
CA GLY A 319 -9.84 -11.67 -16.38
C GLY A 319 -8.96 -12.76 -15.77
N GLU A 320 -7.84 -13.01 -16.42
CA GLU A 320 -6.85 -14.00 -16.01
C GLU A 320 -6.33 -13.79 -14.58
N SER A 321 -6.16 -12.55 -14.16
CA SER A 321 -5.67 -12.26 -12.80
C SER A 321 -6.65 -12.71 -11.71
N LEU A 322 -7.96 -12.55 -11.92
CA LEU A 322 -8.96 -13.06 -10.98
C LEU A 322 -8.99 -14.58 -10.99
N GLU A 323 -8.90 -15.19 -12.16
CA GLU A 323 -8.88 -16.65 -12.29
C GLU A 323 -7.64 -17.25 -11.61
N ASN A 324 -6.46 -16.66 -11.83
CA ASN A 324 -5.21 -17.11 -11.22
C ASN A 324 -5.23 -16.95 -9.69
N PHE A 325 -5.75 -15.81 -9.17
CA PHE A 325 -5.97 -15.64 -7.73
C PHE A 325 -6.92 -16.71 -7.16
N ALA A 326 -8.03 -16.96 -7.84
CA ALA A 326 -9.03 -17.93 -7.40
C ALA A 326 -8.49 -19.37 -7.45
N LEU A 327 -7.72 -19.71 -8.49
CA LEU A 327 -7.05 -21.01 -8.61
C LEU A 327 -6.00 -21.18 -7.50
N TRP A 328 -5.15 -20.19 -7.27
CA TRP A 328 -4.18 -20.22 -6.16
C TRP A 328 -4.89 -20.41 -4.82
N SER A 329 -5.99 -19.66 -4.60
CA SER A 329 -6.78 -19.79 -3.37
C SER A 329 -7.39 -21.19 -3.21
N ALA A 330 -7.87 -21.78 -4.29
CA ALA A 330 -8.40 -23.13 -4.30
C ALA A 330 -7.31 -24.19 -3.98
N LEU A 331 -6.11 -24.02 -4.54
CA LEU A 331 -4.96 -24.89 -4.29
C LEU A 331 -4.49 -24.82 -2.85
N VAL A 332 -4.32 -23.61 -2.30
CA VAL A 332 -3.89 -23.41 -0.90
C VAL A 332 -4.96 -23.93 0.06
N PHE A 333 -6.23 -23.69 -0.21
CA PHE A 333 -7.33 -24.18 0.64
C PHE A 333 -7.41 -25.71 0.65
N GLU A 334 -7.22 -26.37 -0.50
CA GLU A 334 -7.17 -27.83 -0.61
C GLU A 334 -5.92 -28.41 0.06
N ASN A 335 -4.76 -27.74 -0.10
CA ASN A 335 -3.49 -28.17 0.50
C ASN A 335 -3.48 -28.00 2.03
N GLY A 336 -4.25 -27.03 2.54
CA GLY A 336 -4.29 -26.68 3.96
C GLY A 336 -3.09 -25.84 4.43
N ASP A 337 -2.17 -25.49 3.53
CA ASP A 337 -0.97 -24.70 3.80
C ASP A 337 -0.64 -23.84 2.56
N ILE A 338 -0.05 -22.66 2.80
CA ILE A 338 0.44 -21.76 1.75
C ILE A 338 1.65 -22.35 0.99
N ASP A 339 2.38 -23.29 1.63
CA ASP A 339 3.48 -24.02 1.02
C ASP A 339 2.96 -25.09 0.06
N LEU A 340 2.76 -24.67 -1.18
CA LEU A 340 2.29 -25.56 -2.23
C LEU A 340 3.37 -26.57 -2.65
N PRO A 341 3.00 -27.81 -2.93
CA PRO A 341 3.92 -28.81 -3.50
C PRO A 341 4.53 -28.33 -4.81
N GLU A 342 5.74 -28.81 -5.15
CA GLU A 342 6.52 -28.43 -6.34
C GLU A 342 5.67 -28.41 -7.64
N ARG A 343 4.78 -29.39 -7.81
CA ARG A 343 3.88 -29.46 -8.98
C ARG A 343 2.88 -28.29 -9.09
N TYR A 344 2.77 -27.44 -8.05
CA TYR A 344 1.90 -26.26 -7.95
C TYR A 344 2.66 -25.02 -7.47
N ALA A 345 3.99 -25.06 -7.42
CA ALA A 345 4.81 -24.01 -6.80
C ALA A 345 4.77 -22.65 -7.52
N SER A 346 4.38 -22.61 -8.79
CA SER A 346 4.17 -21.39 -9.58
C SER A 346 3.04 -21.62 -10.58
N ILE A 347 2.57 -20.55 -11.21
CA ILE A 347 1.52 -20.64 -12.25
C ILE A 347 1.90 -21.55 -13.41
N ASP A 348 3.19 -21.62 -13.76
CA ASP A 348 3.71 -22.43 -14.86
C ASP A 348 4.05 -23.90 -14.45
N ALA A 349 3.82 -24.25 -13.18
CA ALA A 349 4.13 -25.60 -12.71
C ALA A 349 3.28 -26.66 -13.38
N PRO A 350 3.83 -27.87 -13.64
CA PRO A 350 3.21 -28.86 -14.55
C PRO A 350 1.85 -29.39 -14.10
N GLY A 351 1.49 -29.27 -12.82
CA GLY A 351 0.20 -29.71 -12.29
C GLY A 351 -0.93 -28.69 -12.37
N VAL A 352 -0.61 -27.44 -12.69
CA VAL A 352 -1.54 -26.30 -12.57
C VAL A 352 -2.71 -26.40 -13.55
N GLU A 353 -2.45 -26.74 -14.81
CA GLU A 353 -3.52 -26.84 -15.82
C GLU A 353 -4.51 -28.00 -15.49
N GLN A 354 -4.01 -29.12 -15.00
CA GLN A 354 -4.88 -30.20 -14.53
C GLN A 354 -5.69 -29.79 -13.29
N ALA A 355 -5.08 -29.04 -12.37
CA ALA A 355 -5.76 -28.51 -11.19
C ALA A 355 -6.85 -27.50 -11.58
N ARG A 356 -6.62 -26.63 -12.55
CA ARG A 356 -7.59 -25.67 -13.08
C ARG A 356 -8.88 -26.37 -13.52
N GLN A 357 -8.77 -27.45 -14.26
CA GLN A 357 -9.93 -28.22 -14.71
C GLN A 357 -10.62 -28.96 -13.55
N ARG A 358 -9.85 -29.57 -12.66
CA ARG A 358 -10.36 -30.33 -11.50
C ARG A 358 -11.06 -29.43 -10.47
N LEU A 359 -10.56 -28.23 -10.26
CA LEU A 359 -11.02 -27.29 -9.24
C LEU A 359 -11.97 -26.20 -9.80
N ALA A 360 -12.54 -26.38 -10.98
CA ALA A 360 -13.37 -25.37 -11.62
C ALA A 360 -14.46 -24.78 -10.71
N SER A 361 -15.14 -25.59 -9.93
CA SER A 361 -16.18 -25.15 -8.98
C SER A 361 -15.59 -24.38 -7.79
N GLU A 362 -14.40 -24.76 -7.32
CA GLU A 362 -13.70 -24.02 -6.25
C GLU A 362 -13.21 -22.67 -6.75
N ILE A 363 -12.70 -22.62 -7.98
CA ILE A 363 -12.30 -21.37 -8.63
C ILE A 363 -13.51 -20.43 -8.73
N GLU A 364 -14.67 -20.91 -9.19
CA GLU A 364 -15.89 -20.12 -9.23
C GLU A 364 -16.31 -19.59 -7.85
N PHE A 365 -16.18 -20.42 -6.80
CA PHE A 365 -16.45 -20.01 -5.42
C PHE A 365 -15.53 -18.86 -4.96
N TRP A 366 -14.23 -18.93 -5.23
CA TRP A 366 -13.29 -17.87 -4.85
C TRP A 366 -13.48 -16.59 -5.67
N GLN A 367 -13.81 -16.72 -6.96
CA GLN A 367 -14.21 -15.57 -7.80
C GLN A 367 -15.48 -14.91 -7.26
N TRP A 368 -16.46 -15.71 -6.84
CA TRP A 368 -17.70 -15.22 -6.24
C TRP A 368 -17.43 -14.51 -4.90
N CYS A 369 -16.55 -15.04 -4.05
CA CYS A 369 -16.16 -14.36 -2.81
C CYS A 369 -15.57 -12.96 -3.10
N GLN A 370 -14.72 -12.84 -4.11
CA GLN A 370 -14.18 -11.55 -4.53
C GLN A 370 -15.30 -10.61 -5.02
N TRP A 371 -16.18 -11.09 -5.86
CA TRP A 371 -17.30 -10.28 -6.32
C TRP A 371 -18.15 -9.76 -5.14
N ILE A 372 -18.49 -10.61 -4.18
CA ILE A 372 -19.30 -10.23 -3.02
C ILE A 372 -18.60 -9.19 -2.15
N VAL A 373 -17.32 -9.36 -1.83
CA VAL A 373 -16.61 -8.39 -0.98
C VAL A 373 -16.51 -7.02 -1.67
N PHE A 374 -16.23 -6.98 -2.98
CA PHE A 374 -16.21 -5.73 -3.74
C PHE A 374 -17.60 -5.09 -3.83
N ASP A 375 -18.66 -5.86 -4.07
CA ASP A 375 -20.04 -5.37 -4.08
C ASP A 375 -20.40 -4.69 -2.75
N GLN A 376 -20.06 -5.31 -1.62
CA GLN A 376 -20.32 -4.75 -0.29
C GLN A 376 -19.45 -3.51 0.01
N LEU A 377 -18.18 -3.50 -0.38
CA LEU A 377 -17.29 -2.33 -0.21
C LEU A 377 -17.76 -1.13 -1.05
N ILE A 378 -18.15 -1.36 -2.29
CA ILE A 378 -18.69 -0.32 -3.17
C ILE A 378 -20.00 0.26 -2.56
N ARG A 379 -20.89 -0.61 -2.06
CA ARG A 379 -22.13 -0.16 -1.38
C ARG A 379 -21.82 0.67 -0.14
N ALA A 380 -20.81 0.30 0.66
CA ALA A 380 -20.37 1.09 1.82
C ALA A 380 -19.85 2.47 1.41
N GLN A 381 -19.00 2.55 0.38
CA GLN A 381 -18.50 3.81 -0.17
C GLN A 381 -19.63 4.70 -0.70
N GLU A 382 -20.55 4.15 -1.48
CA GLU A 382 -21.69 4.91 -1.99
C GLU A 382 -22.61 5.38 -0.84
N GLY A 383 -22.80 4.54 0.19
CA GLY A 383 -23.54 4.89 1.40
C GLY A 383 -22.92 6.08 2.13
N ALA A 384 -21.61 6.03 2.36
CA ALA A 384 -20.84 7.11 2.99
C ALA A 384 -21.00 8.43 2.22
N ARG A 385 -20.87 8.40 0.90
CA ARG A 385 -21.02 9.58 0.04
C ARG A 385 -22.44 10.14 0.05
N ARG A 386 -23.46 9.29 0.02
CA ARG A 386 -24.88 9.73 0.13
C ARG A 386 -25.18 10.40 1.48
N LEU A 387 -24.44 10.07 2.53
CA LEU A 387 -24.54 10.68 3.85
C LEU A 387 -23.76 12.00 3.99
N GLY A 388 -23.12 12.47 2.92
CA GLY A 388 -22.45 13.77 2.87
C GLY A 388 -20.94 13.75 3.03
N MET A 389 -20.32 12.58 3.15
CA MET A 389 -18.85 12.46 3.12
C MET A 389 -18.37 12.72 1.68
N ASP A 390 -17.60 13.77 1.45
CA ASP A 390 -17.16 14.11 0.10
C ASP A 390 -16.05 13.17 -0.44
N MET A 391 -15.28 12.53 0.43
CA MET A 391 -14.33 11.47 0.09
C MET A 391 -14.90 10.06 0.37
N GLY A 392 -15.65 9.89 1.46
CA GLY A 392 -16.13 8.57 1.88
C GLY A 392 -15.00 7.74 2.50
N ILE A 393 -14.79 6.51 1.99
CA ILE A 393 -13.75 5.60 2.49
C ILE A 393 -12.39 6.05 1.97
N MET A 394 -11.41 6.10 2.86
CA MET A 394 -9.98 6.20 2.58
C MET A 394 -9.36 4.84 2.87
N SER A 395 -8.97 4.14 1.82
CA SER A 395 -8.29 2.85 1.95
C SER A 395 -6.80 3.04 2.24
N ASP A 396 -6.22 2.06 2.90
CA ASP A 396 -4.77 1.97 3.09
C ASP A 396 -4.18 0.93 2.14
N LEU A 397 -3.01 1.20 1.57
CA LEU A 397 -2.33 0.36 0.60
C LEU A 397 -0.99 -0.12 1.18
N ALA A 398 -0.86 -1.42 1.42
CA ALA A 398 0.34 -2.02 1.97
C ALA A 398 1.55 -1.94 1.00
N VAL A 399 2.76 -1.95 1.55
CA VAL A 399 4.02 -1.85 0.80
C VAL A 399 4.22 -3.03 -0.16
N GLY A 400 3.99 -4.25 0.30
CA GLY A 400 4.26 -5.47 -0.45
C GLY A 400 3.30 -6.60 -0.13
N VAL A 401 3.70 -7.81 -0.48
CA VAL A 401 2.92 -9.04 -0.29
C VAL A 401 3.77 -10.14 0.35
N HIS A 402 3.12 -11.14 0.92
CA HIS A 402 3.76 -12.33 1.44
C HIS A 402 4.55 -13.06 0.35
N SER A 403 5.77 -13.54 0.66
CA SER A 403 6.70 -14.17 -0.29
C SER A 403 6.15 -15.41 -1.00
N LYS A 404 5.15 -16.09 -0.42
CA LYS A 404 4.44 -17.23 -1.01
C LYS A 404 3.02 -16.85 -1.46
N GLY A 405 2.72 -15.56 -1.54
CA GLY A 405 1.40 -15.05 -1.91
C GLY A 405 1.03 -15.27 -3.36
N SER A 406 -0.25 -15.09 -3.68
CA SER A 406 -0.80 -15.30 -5.02
C SER A 406 -0.20 -14.37 -6.08
N GLU A 407 0.26 -13.15 -5.71
CA GLU A 407 0.92 -12.25 -6.66
C GLU A 407 2.27 -12.81 -7.09
N ILE A 408 3.07 -13.34 -6.14
CA ILE A 408 4.35 -13.99 -6.46
C ILE A 408 4.12 -15.26 -7.29
N TRP A 409 3.14 -16.07 -6.89
CA TRP A 409 2.81 -17.33 -7.56
C TRP A 409 2.37 -17.13 -9.01
N SER A 410 1.56 -16.07 -9.28
CA SER A 410 0.99 -15.82 -10.61
C SER A 410 1.87 -14.92 -11.49
N MET A 411 2.79 -14.15 -10.90
CA MET A 411 3.66 -13.21 -11.61
C MET A 411 5.08 -13.25 -11.03
N PRO A 412 5.75 -14.43 -11.00
CA PRO A 412 7.06 -14.54 -10.37
C PRO A 412 8.10 -13.58 -10.97
N ASP A 413 8.04 -13.34 -12.28
CA ASP A 413 8.95 -12.45 -13.01
C ASP A 413 8.79 -10.98 -12.64
N ALA A 414 7.67 -10.58 -12.04
CA ALA A 414 7.47 -9.20 -11.58
C ALA A 414 8.34 -8.84 -10.36
N PHE A 415 8.82 -9.83 -9.64
CA PHE A 415 9.52 -9.67 -8.37
C PHE A 415 11.01 -9.98 -8.48
N ALA A 416 11.80 -9.34 -7.62
CA ALA A 416 13.24 -9.57 -7.53
C ALA A 416 13.53 -10.85 -6.73
N PRO A 417 14.13 -11.88 -7.34
CA PRO A 417 14.37 -13.16 -6.67
C PRO A 417 15.41 -13.01 -5.54
N GLY A 418 15.20 -13.70 -4.42
CA GLY A 418 16.14 -13.73 -3.29
C GLY A 418 16.27 -12.40 -2.54
N MET A 419 15.30 -11.50 -2.68
CA MET A 419 15.29 -10.18 -2.01
C MET A 419 14.05 -10.03 -1.15
N SER A 420 14.20 -9.29 -0.04
CA SER A 420 13.07 -8.78 0.74
C SER A 420 13.18 -7.28 0.98
N VAL A 421 12.04 -6.63 1.20
CA VAL A 421 11.95 -5.21 1.56
C VAL A 421 12.12 -5.05 3.06
N GLY A 422 12.71 -3.93 3.46
CA GLY A 422 12.81 -3.54 4.85
C GLY A 422 13.24 -2.09 5.01
N ALA A 423 13.85 -1.79 6.13
CA ALA A 423 14.44 -0.49 6.44
C ALA A 423 15.84 -0.67 7.05
N PRO A 424 16.79 0.25 6.76
CA PRO A 424 18.08 0.25 7.42
C PRO A 424 17.93 0.55 8.92
N PRO A 425 18.98 0.32 9.73
CA PRO A 425 18.99 0.72 11.13
C PRO A 425 18.64 2.18 11.33
N ASP A 426 17.72 2.46 12.24
CA ASP A 426 17.27 3.79 12.64
C ASP A 426 17.19 3.95 14.16
N MET A 427 16.71 5.10 14.63
CA MET A 427 16.56 5.40 16.05
C MET A 427 15.57 4.48 16.76
N TYR A 428 14.56 3.99 16.05
CA TYR A 428 13.49 3.15 16.61
C TYR A 428 13.81 1.66 16.48
N SER A 429 14.58 1.28 15.42
CA SER A 429 15.02 -0.09 15.17
C SER A 429 16.51 -0.12 14.84
N GLN A 430 17.35 -0.25 15.89
CA GLN A 430 18.81 -0.18 15.76
C GLN A 430 19.44 -1.32 14.94
N GLN A 431 18.71 -2.41 14.71
CA GLN A 431 19.15 -3.53 13.86
C GLN A 431 18.56 -3.45 12.44
N GLY A 432 17.74 -2.43 12.16
CA GLY A 432 16.93 -2.36 10.96
C GLY A 432 15.73 -3.30 11.00
N GLN A 433 14.93 -3.28 9.94
CA GLN A 433 13.72 -4.09 9.84
C GLN A 433 13.75 -4.90 8.54
N ASN A 434 13.33 -6.15 8.61
CA ASN A 434 13.04 -6.97 7.45
C ASN A 434 11.53 -7.29 7.46
N TRP A 435 10.80 -6.81 6.44
CA TRP A 435 9.35 -6.98 6.36
C TRP A 435 8.94 -8.28 5.66
N ALA A 436 9.92 -9.09 5.22
CA ALA A 436 9.73 -10.38 4.55
C ALA A 436 8.86 -10.32 3.28
N GLN A 437 8.86 -9.17 2.61
CA GLN A 437 8.06 -8.90 1.40
C GLN A 437 9.00 -8.78 0.19
N PRO A 438 8.89 -9.62 -0.83
CA PRO A 438 9.68 -9.48 -2.05
C PRO A 438 9.39 -8.16 -2.77
N PRO A 439 10.40 -7.38 -3.17
CA PRO A 439 10.19 -6.15 -3.93
C PRO A 439 9.88 -6.46 -5.40
N TRP A 440 9.15 -5.57 -6.06
CA TRP A 440 9.05 -5.59 -7.51
C TRP A 440 10.42 -5.32 -8.16
N SER A 441 10.74 -6.03 -9.23
CA SER A 441 11.90 -5.71 -10.08
C SER A 441 11.59 -4.46 -10.92
N PRO A 442 12.39 -3.37 -10.83
CA PRO A 442 12.14 -2.16 -11.62
C PRO A 442 12.12 -2.43 -13.13
N ARG A 443 13.02 -3.30 -13.62
CA ARG A 443 13.09 -3.70 -15.03
C ARG A 443 11.85 -4.47 -15.47
N SER A 444 11.44 -5.46 -14.67
CA SER A 444 10.27 -6.28 -15.00
C SER A 444 8.97 -5.47 -14.96
N LEU A 445 8.81 -4.54 -14.01
CA LEU A 445 7.66 -3.63 -14.02
C LEU A 445 7.55 -2.85 -15.32
N ALA A 446 8.67 -2.29 -15.82
CA ALA A 446 8.69 -1.58 -17.08
C ALA A 446 8.37 -2.51 -18.26
N GLN A 447 8.89 -3.75 -18.26
CA GLN A 447 8.60 -4.76 -19.29
C GLN A 447 7.11 -5.17 -19.29
N MET A 448 6.48 -5.23 -18.13
CA MET A 448 5.05 -5.53 -17.96
C MET A 448 4.14 -4.29 -18.19
N GLY A 449 4.67 -3.18 -18.67
CA GLY A 449 3.90 -1.96 -18.87
C GLY A 449 3.34 -1.37 -17.58
N TYR A 450 3.96 -1.62 -16.42
CA TYR A 450 3.46 -1.27 -15.08
C TYR A 450 2.05 -1.81 -14.78
N ALA A 451 1.60 -2.86 -15.47
CA ALA A 451 0.27 -3.43 -15.26
C ALA A 451 0.02 -3.86 -13.80
N PRO A 452 0.98 -4.46 -13.05
CA PRO A 452 0.75 -4.80 -11.65
C PRO A 452 0.39 -3.58 -10.79
N LEU A 453 1.08 -2.46 -10.95
CA LEU A 453 0.79 -1.21 -10.24
C LEU A 453 -0.57 -0.63 -10.64
N ARG A 454 -0.84 -0.54 -11.95
CA ARG A 454 -2.11 -0.04 -12.50
C ARG A 454 -3.30 -0.81 -11.92
N ASP A 455 -3.25 -2.12 -12.00
CA ASP A 455 -4.39 -2.98 -11.67
C ASP A 455 -4.64 -3.02 -10.15
N MET A 456 -3.58 -2.95 -9.34
CA MET A 456 -3.67 -2.78 -7.90
C MET A 456 -4.36 -1.45 -7.54
N LEU A 457 -3.94 -0.34 -8.13
CA LEU A 457 -4.54 0.98 -7.89
C LEU A 457 -6.02 1.00 -8.31
N ARG A 458 -6.36 0.48 -9.49
CA ARG A 458 -7.74 0.40 -9.97
C ARG A 458 -8.62 -0.40 -9.03
N SER A 459 -8.10 -1.49 -8.48
CA SER A 459 -8.83 -2.32 -7.54
C SER A 459 -9.18 -1.55 -6.27
N VAL A 460 -8.18 -0.97 -5.60
CA VAL A 460 -8.38 -0.22 -4.35
C VAL A 460 -9.25 1.02 -4.57
N LEU A 461 -9.02 1.74 -5.65
CA LEU A 461 -9.79 2.97 -5.99
C LEU A 461 -11.20 2.69 -6.48
N SER A 462 -11.58 1.44 -6.74
CA SER A 462 -12.94 1.08 -7.14
C SER A 462 -13.96 1.26 -6.00
N TYR A 463 -13.51 1.19 -4.74
CA TYR A 463 -14.36 1.31 -3.54
C TYR A 463 -13.90 2.40 -2.57
N ALA A 464 -12.94 3.24 -2.95
CA ALA A 464 -12.41 4.29 -2.08
C ALA A 464 -12.35 5.64 -2.78
N GLY A 465 -12.66 6.72 -2.07
CA GLY A 465 -12.52 8.10 -2.57
C GLY A 465 -11.20 8.76 -2.19
N ALA A 466 -10.36 8.04 -1.41
CA ALA A 466 -8.99 8.41 -1.10
C ALA A 466 -8.15 7.15 -0.83
N VAL A 467 -6.85 7.23 -1.01
CA VAL A 467 -5.91 6.17 -0.68
C VAL A 467 -4.71 6.74 0.08
N ARG A 468 -4.37 6.11 1.22
CA ARG A 468 -3.09 6.27 1.87
C ARG A 468 -2.15 5.20 1.31
N ILE A 469 -1.01 5.61 0.81
CA ILE A 469 0.03 4.70 0.34
C ILE A 469 1.05 4.58 1.47
N ASP A 470 1.13 3.38 2.02
CA ASP A 470 2.10 3.05 3.06
C ASP A 470 3.51 3.10 2.48
N HIS A 471 4.44 3.72 3.22
CA HIS A 471 5.83 3.92 2.79
C HIS A 471 5.93 4.43 1.34
N ILE A 472 5.38 5.62 1.05
CA ILE A 472 5.33 6.19 -0.31
C ILE A 472 6.71 6.31 -0.97
N LEU A 473 7.77 6.34 -0.16
CA LEU A 473 9.15 6.31 -0.63
C LEU A 473 9.46 5.07 -1.48
N GLY A 474 8.67 4.01 -1.33
CA GLY A 474 8.73 2.81 -2.16
C GLY A 474 8.46 3.06 -3.65
N LEU A 475 7.85 4.21 -4.02
CA LEU A 475 7.73 4.63 -5.42
C LEU A 475 9.02 5.24 -5.99
N PHE A 476 9.98 5.57 -5.11
CA PHE A 476 11.26 6.19 -5.45
C PHE A 476 12.41 5.23 -5.27
N ARG A 477 12.47 4.57 -4.12
CA ARG A 477 13.48 3.57 -3.77
C ARG A 477 13.01 2.69 -2.63
N LEU A 478 13.48 1.43 -2.61
CA LEU A 478 13.25 0.51 -1.50
C LEU A 478 14.58 -0.03 -0.98
N TRP A 479 14.61 -0.32 0.33
CA TRP A 479 15.72 -1.01 0.96
C TRP A 479 15.59 -2.51 0.71
N TRP A 480 16.46 -3.06 -0.13
CA TRP A 480 16.48 -4.48 -0.47
C TRP A 480 17.48 -5.22 0.37
N ILE A 481 17.01 -6.28 1.02
CA ILE A 481 17.81 -7.13 1.90
C ILE A 481 17.97 -8.48 1.20
N PRO A 482 19.21 -8.92 0.90
CA PRO A 482 19.43 -10.25 0.34
C PRO A 482 18.99 -11.35 1.31
N GLU A 483 18.41 -12.42 0.78
CA GLU A 483 17.96 -13.55 1.57
C GLU A 483 19.12 -14.16 2.38
N GLY A 484 18.86 -14.48 3.65
CA GLY A 484 19.87 -15.00 4.59
C GLY A 484 20.79 -13.95 5.20
N MET A 485 20.68 -12.67 4.81
CA MET A 485 21.43 -11.57 5.42
C MET A 485 20.57 -10.80 6.43
N GLY A 486 21.24 -10.10 7.38
CA GLY A 486 20.55 -9.21 8.32
C GLY A 486 20.05 -7.93 7.65
N ALA A 487 19.09 -7.24 8.28
CA ALA A 487 18.48 -6.03 7.73
C ALA A 487 19.50 -4.90 7.46
N GLN A 488 20.60 -4.84 8.22
CA GLN A 488 21.69 -3.88 8.04
C GLN A 488 22.54 -4.11 6.77
N ALA A 489 22.44 -5.30 6.16
CA ALA A 489 23.20 -5.66 4.96
C ALA A 489 22.48 -5.36 3.65
N GLY A 490 21.42 -4.54 3.69
CA GLY A 490 20.68 -4.16 2.49
C GLY A 490 21.36 -3.05 1.68
N ALA A 491 20.72 -2.72 0.56
CA ALA A 491 21.01 -1.56 -0.27
C ALA A 491 19.72 -0.91 -0.80
N TYR A 492 19.71 0.41 -1.00
CA TYR A 492 18.62 1.05 -1.70
C TYR A 492 18.67 0.76 -3.19
N VAL A 493 17.55 0.32 -3.74
CA VAL A 493 17.33 0.14 -5.18
C VAL A 493 16.29 1.15 -5.64
N SER A 494 16.64 1.94 -6.64
CA SER A 494 15.81 3.01 -7.18
C SER A 494 14.78 2.48 -8.17
N TYR A 495 13.62 3.11 -8.20
CA TYR A 495 12.56 2.93 -9.19
C TYR A 495 12.46 4.17 -10.08
N ASP A 496 11.88 4.02 -11.26
CA ASP A 496 11.47 5.15 -12.08
C ASP A 496 10.28 5.86 -11.40
N HIS A 497 10.59 6.78 -10.52
CA HIS A 497 9.58 7.52 -9.74
C HIS A 497 8.69 8.40 -10.63
N GLU A 498 9.18 8.87 -11.79
CA GLU A 498 8.37 9.63 -12.74
C GLU A 498 7.26 8.75 -13.32
N ALA A 499 7.58 7.49 -13.65
CA ALA A 499 6.61 6.51 -14.09
C ALA A 499 5.68 6.08 -12.95
N MET A 500 6.24 5.66 -11.81
CA MET A 500 5.46 5.16 -10.68
C MET A 500 4.47 6.19 -10.15
N VAL A 501 4.95 7.40 -9.83
CA VAL A 501 4.09 8.50 -9.34
C VAL A 501 3.13 8.95 -10.43
N GLY A 502 3.58 9.07 -11.68
CA GLY A 502 2.72 9.44 -12.81
C GLY A 502 1.52 8.51 -12.97
N ILE A 503 1.72 7.20 -12.85
CA ILE A 503 0.65 6.19 -12.91
C ILE A 503 -0.30 6.32 -11.71
N VAL A 504 0.23 6.57 -10.50
CA VAL A 504 -0.61 6.85 -9.32
C VAL A 504 -1.53 8.05 -9.59
N LEU A 505 -0.97 9.15 -10.14
CA LEU A 505 -1.77 10.33 -10.49
C LEU A 505 -2.85 10.03 -11.53
N LEU A 506 -2.51 9.26 -12.57
CA LEU A 506 -3.46 8.92 -13.65
C LEU A 506 -4.65 8.12 -13.11
N GLU A 507 -4.39 7.06 -12.35
CA GLU A 507 -5.45 6.20 -11.85
C GLU A 507 -6.27 6.89 -10.74
N ALA A 508 -5.62 7.69 -9.88
CA ALA A 508 -6.32 8.49 -8.87
C ALA A 508 -7.21 9.57 -9.51
N GLN A 509 -6.73 10.25 -10.56
CA GLN A 509 -7.54 11.25 -11.27
C GLN A 509 -8.74 10.62 -11.97
N ARG A 510 -8.60 9.44 -12.56
CA ARG A 510 -9.69 8.68 -13.17
C ARG A 510 -10.76 8.28 -12.14
N ALA A 511 -10.32 7.92 -10.94
CA ALA A 511 -11.23 7.58 -9.84
C ALA A 511 -11.80 8.80 -9.12
N GLY A 512 -11.29 10.02 -9.37
CA GLY A 512 -11.62 11.23 -8.61
C GLY A 512 -11.20 11.16 -7.16
N ALA A 513 -10.12 10.44 -6.87
CA ALA A 513 -9.63 10.14 -5.53
C ALA A 513 -8.51 11.09 -5.08
N VAL A 514 -8.35 11.20 -3.75
CA VAL A 514 -7.23 11.90 -3.10
C VAL A 514 -6.14 10.88 -2.77
N VAL A 515 -4.87 11.27 -2.92
CA VAL A 515 -3.72 10.43 -2.57
C VAL A 515 -2.95 11.05 -1.41
N ILE A 516 -2.70 10.24 -0.40
CA ILE A 516 -1.88 10.58 0.76
C ILE A 516 -0.70 9.61 0.79
N GLY A 517 0.52 10.12 0.87
CA GLY A 517 1.71 9.31 1.08
C GLY A 517 2.11 9.30 2.55
N GLU A 518 2.35 8.12 3.09
CA GLU A 518 3.07 8.03 4.35
C GLU A 518 4.55 8.29 4.05
N ASP A 519 5.04 9.45 4.50
CA ASP A 519 6.39 9.97 4.28
C ASP A 519 7.10 10.28 5.62
N LEU A 520 6.87 9.40 6.60
CA LEU A 520 7.54 9.45 7.90
C LEU A 520 8.96 8.86 7.80
N GLY A 521 9.80 9.15 8.80
CA GLY A 521 11.17 8.67 8.85
C GLY A 521 12.17 9.51 8.04
N THR A 522 13.25 8.86 7.55
CA THR A 522 14.34 9.53 6.83
C THR A 522 13.96 9.75 5.37
N VAL A 523 13.48 10.94 5.07
CA VAL A 523 13.04 11.35 3.74
C VAL A 523 14.00 12.38 3.15
N GLU A 524 14.42 12.18 1.91
CA GLU A 524 15.21 13.17 1.20
C GLU A 524 14.40 14.46 0.99
N PRO A 525 14.97 15.64 1.27
CA PRO A 525 14.23 16.91 1.27
C PRO A 525 13.46 17.20 -0.02
N TRP A 526 14.01 16.79 -1.18
CA TRP A 526 13.39 17.03 -2.48
C TRP A 526 12.12 16.20 -2.71
N VAL A 527 12.00 15.01 -2.10
CA VAL A 527 10.86 14.09 -2.32
C VAL A 527 9.56 14.72 -1.84
N ARG A 528 9.55 15.34 -0.66
CA ARG A 528 8.36 16.05 -0.15
C ARG A 528 7.92 17.20 -1.07
N GLY A 529 8.87 17.98 -1.57
CA GLY A 529 8.59 19.00 -2.57
C GLY A 529 8.00 18.42 -3.86
N TYR A 530 8.62 17.36 -4.37
CA TYR A 530 8.16 16.65 -5.56
C TYR A 530 6.73 16.12 -5.42
N LEU A 531 6.40 15.46 -4.31
CA LEU A 531 5.05 14.94 -4.05
C LEU A 531 4.02 16.06 -3.94
N ASN A 532 4.33 17.15 -3.21
CA ASN A 532 3.47 18.32 -3.11
C ASN A 532 3.19 18.95 -4.48
N ASP A 533 4.20 19.12 -5.33
CA ASP A 533 4.05 19.67 -6.68
C ASP A 533 3.17 18.76 -7.56
N ARG A 534 3.12 17.47 -7.27
CA ARG A 534 2.27 16.49 -7.94
C ARG A 534 0.86 16.41 -7.36
N GLY A 535 0.56 17.12 -6.26
CA GLY A 535 -0.75 17.10 -5.61
C GLY A 535 -0.99 15.88 -4.72
N ILE A 536 0.08 15.19 -4.31
CA ILE A 536 0.05 14.13 -3.32
C ILE A 536 0.34 14.74 -1.94
N LEU A 537 -0.52 14.42 -0.97
CA LEU A 537 -0.33 14.89 0.40
C LEU A 537 0.68 13.99 1.13
N GLY A 538 1.42 14.58 2.07
CA GLY A 538 2.22 13.80 3.02
C GLY A 538 1.46 13.51 4.32
N THR A 539 2.15 12.93 5.31
CA THR A 539 1.62 12.64 6.64
C THR A 539 2.40 13.40 7.69
N SER A 540 1.70 14.07 8.62
CA SER A 540 2.29 14.75 9.78
C SER A 540 1.68 14.19 11.07
N VAL A 541 2.53 13.69 11.96
CA VAL A 541 2.10 13.12 13.26
C VAL A 541 2.61 14.01 14.38
N LEU A 542 1.73 14.40 15.29
CA LEU A 542 2.02 15.36 16.37
C LEU A 542 3.32 15.04 17.12
N TRP A 543 3.53 13.77 17.46
CA TRP A 543 4.68 13.33 18.24
C TRP A 543 6.03 13.50 17.53
N PHE A 544 6.03 13.60 16.20
CA PHE A 544 7.25 13.74 15.39
C PHE A 544 7.52 15.19 14.98
N GLU A 545 6.51 16.06 15.04
CA GLU A 545 6.62 17.45 14.61
C GLU A 545 7.18 18.30 15.75
N LYS A 546 8.52 18.38 15.83
CA LYS A 546 9.26 19.09 16.88
C LYS A 546 10.22 20.12 16.28
N ASP A 547 10.46 21.21 17.01
CA ASP A 547 11.49 22.18 16.69
C ASP A 547 12.91 21.70 17.10
N GLY A 548 13.96 22.45 16.76
CA GLY A 548 15.33 22.12 17.09
C GLY A 548 15.64 22.03 18.60
N GLY A 549 14.74 22.50 19.45
CA GLY A 549 14.80 22.38 20.92
C GLY A 549 14.01 21.20 21.47
N GLY A 550 13.38 20.39 20.63
CA GLY A 550 12.53 19.25 21.00
C GLY A 550 11.17 19.65 21.56
N TRP A 551 10.70 20.87 21.27
CA TRP A 551 9.35 21.31 21.58
C TRP A 551 8.39 21.00 20.45
N PRO A 552 7.11 20.66 20.71
CA PRO A 552 6.12 20.52 19.64
C PRO A 552 6.06 21.77 18.77
N LEU A 553 6.02 21.60 17.44
CA LEU A 553 5.87 22.73 16.51
C LEU A 553 4.56 23.46 16.79
N TRP A 554 4.57 24.79 16.65
CA TRP A 554 3.34 25.56 16.64
C TRP A 554 2.44 25.14 15.47
N PRO A 555 1.09 25.20 15.60
CA PRO A 555 0.18 24.78 14.55
C PRO A 555 0.46 25.43 13.18
N ASP A 556 0.78 26.71 13.14
CA ASP A 556 1.05 27.47 11.91
C ASP A 556 2.34 27.06 11.18
N HIS A 557 3.21 26.28 11.83
CA HIS A 557 4.43 25.72 11.23
C HIS A 557 4.24 24.36 10.57
N TYR A 558 3.06 23.75 10.71
CA TYR A 558 2.76 22.49 10.02
C TYR A 558 2.65 22.74 8.50
N ARG A 559 3.04 21.74 7.72
CA ARG A 559 2.84 21.79 6.26
C ARG A 559 1.35 21.73 5.91
N ARG A 560 0.98 22.49 4.87
CA ARG A 560 -0.41 22.56 4.41
C ARG A 560 -0.86 21.25 3.72
N SER A 561 -0.03 20.72 2.81
CA SER A 561 -0.33 19.54 2.00
C SER A 561 -0.03 18.26 2.77
N CYS A 562 -0.79 18.01 3.83
CA CYS A 562 -0.66 16.78 4.61
C CYS A 562 -1.98 16.32 5.23
N LEU A 563 -2.00 15.04 5.60
CA LEU A 563 -2.89 14.47 6.58
C LEU A 563 -2.21 14.59 7.95
N ALA A 564 -2.77 15.40 8.83
CA ALA A 564 -2.28 15.55 10.20
C ALA A 564 -3.05 14.61 11.14
N ALA A 565 -2.35 13.96 12.06
CA ALA A 565 -2.92 13.10 13.08
C ALA A 565 -2.18 13.26 14.42
N VAL A 566 -2.85 13.03 15.53
CA VAL A 566 -2.19 12.99 16.85
C VAL A 566 -1.38 11.69 16.96
N THR A 567 -2.00 10.57 16.62
CA THR A 567 -1.40 9.24 16.67
C THR A 567 -1.76 8.42 15.42
N THR A 568 -1.08 7.29 15.24
CA THR A 568 -1.35 6.28 14.19
C THR A 568 -1.56 4.91 14.84
N HIS A 569 -1.86 3.89 14.02
CA HIS A 569 -2.00 2.51 14.50
C HIS A 569 -0.68 1.87 14.99
N ASP A 570 0.48 2.43 14.62
CA ASP A 570 1.82 1.98 15.05
C ASP A 570 2.33 2.71 16.29
N LEU A 571 1.55 3.65 16.80
CA LEU A 571 1.86 4.44 17.96
C LEU A 571 0.85 4.16 19.09
N PRO A 572 1.23 4.41 20.35
CA PRO A 572 0.29 4.30 21.44
C PRO A 572 -0.93 5.21 21.23
N PRO A 573 -2.16 4.78 21.61
CA PRO A 573 -3.29 5.68 21.73
C PRO A 573 -2.93 6.86 22.63
N THR A 574 -3.46 8.04 22.30
CA THR A 574 -3.09 9.29 23.00
C THR A 574 -3.30 9.20 24.50
N LEU A 575 -4.40 8.57 24.95
CA LEU A 575 -4.67 8.39 26.38
C LEU A 575 -3.64 7.48 27.04
N GLY A 576 -3.31 6.35 26.43
CA GLY A 576 -2.28 5.42 26.94
C GLY A 576 -0.89 6.05 27.00
N TYR A 577 -0.57 6.94 26.04
CA TYR A 577 0.67 7.71 26.04
C TYR A 577 0.70 8.71 27.22
N LEU A 578 -0.36 9.48 27.41
CA LEU A 578 -0.45 10.47 28.49
C LEU A 578 -0.35 9.83 29.88
N GLU A 579 -0.86 8.62 30.06
CA GLU A 579 -0.74 7.85 31.33
C GLU A 579 0.60 7.11 31.48
N GLY A 580 1.45 7.06 30.43
CA GLY A 580 2.71 6.30 30.44
C GLY A 580 2.53 4.78 30.28
N ALA A 581 1.33 4.31 29.95
CA ALA A 581 1.01 2.89 29.81
C ALA A 581 1.87 2.17 28.75
N HIS A 582 2.26 2.89 27.69
CA HIS A 582 3.12 2.36 26.63
C HIS A 582 4.54 2.04 27.10
N THR A 583 5.10 2.85 28.01
CA THR A 583 6.44 2.64 28.57
C THR A 583 6.45 1.44 29.50
N GLU A 584 5.42 1.30 30.35
CA GLU A 584 5.28 0.13 31.22
C GLU A 584 5.12 -1.15 30.40
N LEU A 585 4.27 -1.14 29.36
CA LEU A 585 4.08 -2.27 28.46
C LEU A 585 5.40 -2.68 27.78
N ARG A 586 6.16 -1.72 27.25
CA ARG A 586 7.46 -1.99 26.65
C ARG A 586 8.48 -2.56 27.63
N ASN A 587 8.46 -2.07 28.87
CA ASN A 587 9.30 -2.61 29.94
C ASN A 587 8.92 -4.05 30.30
N GLU A 588 7.64 -4.35 30.45
CA GLU A 588 7.14 -5.70 30.74
C GLU A 588 7.54 -6.71 29.66
N LEU A 589 7.56 -6.28 28.40
CA LEU A 589 7.93 -7.10 27.25
C LEU A 589 9.45 -7.12 26.98
N GLY A 590 10.24 -6.43 27.78
CA GLY A 590 11.70 -6.40 27.63
C GLY A 590 12.20 -5.67 26.36
N LEU A 591 11.43 -4.70 25.87
CA LEU A 591 11.72 -3.95 24.64
C LEU A 591 12.51 -2.65 24.90
N LEU A 592 12.70 -2.27 26.17
CA LEU A 592 13.48 -1.08 26.49
C LEU A 592 14.98 -1.40 26.42
N VAL A 593 15.73 -0.54 25.74
CA VAL A 593 17.19 -0.57 25.69
C VAL A 593 17.77 0.32 26.77
N GLU A 594 17.09 1.41 27.08
CA GLU A 594 17.44 2.40 28.09
C GLU A 594 16.87 2.01 29.47
N ASP A 595 17.39 2.63 30.51
CA ASP A 595 16.88 2.45 31.88
C ASP A 595 15.44 2.98 31.98
N LEU A 596 14.56 2.22 32.63
CA LEU A 596 13.12 2.54 32.73
C LEU A 596 12.86 3.95 33.31
N ASP A 597 13.63 4.35 34.33
CA ASP A 597 13.44 5.66 34.96
C ASP A 597 13.87 6.80 34.03
N GLN A 598 14.87 6.56 33.17
CA GLN A 598 15.26 7.53 32.11
C GLN A 598 14.19 7.69 31.06
N VAL A 599 13.57 6.59 30.61
CA VAL A 599 12.45 6.62 29.66
C VAL A 599 11.25 7.34 30.24
N ARG A 600 10.86 7.03 31.49
CA ARG A 600 9.78 7.72 32.21
C ARG A 600 10.03 9.23 32.35
N ASP A 601 11.26 9.63 32.64
CA ASP A 601 11.62 11.05 32.72
C ASP A 601 11.54 11.75 31.36
N ALA A 602 11.94 11.07 30.28
CA ALA A 602 11.81 11.59 28.92
C ALA A 602 10.32 11.79 28.54
N ASP A 603 9.48 10.80 28.79
CA ASP A 603 8.03 10.86 28.55
C ASP A 603 7.39 12.00 29.36
N ARG A 604 7.75 12.14 30.62
CA ARG A 604 7.26 13.23 31.47
C ARG A 604 7.63 14.60 30.92
N ILE A 605 8.87 14.79 30.49
CA ILE A 605 9.35 16.06 29.90
C ILE A 605 8.59 16.35 28.58
N GLU A 606 8.37 15.34 27.76
CA GLU A 606 7.62 15.49 26.50
C GLU A 606 6.16 15.88 26.77
N ARG A 607 5.50 15.21 27.72
CA ARG A 607 4.15 15.57 28.16
C ARG A 607 4.09 17.02 28.70
N GLU A 608 5.01 17.41 29.57
CA GLU A 608 5.08 18.77 30.14
C GLU A 608 5.24 19.83 29.05
N ARG A 609 6.08 19.58 28.05
CA ARG A 609 6.26 20.48 26.89
C ARG A 609 4.97 20.59 26.07
N MET A 610 4.27 19.46 25.84
CA MET A 610 2.99 19.48 25.12
C MET A 610 1.93 20.26 25.90
N VAL A 611 1.77 20.01 27.21
CA VAL A 611 0.84 20.71 28.07
C VAL A 611 1.15 22.23 28.09
N SER A 612 2.43 22.60 28.16
CA SER A 612 2.85 24.01 28.06
C SER A 612 2.42 24.65 26.74
N ARG A 613 2.66 23.95 25.60
CA ARG A 613 2.23 24.44 24.28
C ARG A 613 0.72 24.61 24.18
N LEU A 614 -0.05 23.65 24.71
CA LEU A 614 -1.51 23.73 24.73
C LEU A 614 -2.00 24.93 25.55
N ARG A 615 -1.36 25.17 26.70
CA ARG A 615 -1.69 26.30 27.57
C ARG A 615 -1.32 27.64 26.97
N GLU A 616 -0.11 27.78 26.45
CA GLU A 616 0.39 28.99 25.77
C GLU A 616 -0.46 29.31 24.53
N GLY A 617 -0.92 28.29 23.82
CA GLY A 617 -1.80 28.42 22.64
C GLY A 617 -3.27 28.65 22.97
N GLY A 618 -3.67 28.62 24.26
CA GLY A 618 -5.05 28.84 24.70
C GLY A 618 -5.98 27.64 24.40
N PHE A 619 -5.44 26.44 24.22
CA PHE A 619 -6.23 25.22 24.00
C PHE A 619 -6.70 24.56 25.29
N ILE A 620 -6.05 24.87 26.42
CA ILE A 620 -6.47 24.50 27.79
C ILE A 620 -6.39 25.71 28.70
N HIS A 621 -7.34 25.81 29.63
CA HIS A 621 -7.45 26.92 30.58
C HIS A 621 -7.36 26.46 32.03
N GLU A 622 -7.61 25.21 32.32
CA GLU A 622 -7.56 24.60 33.61
C GLU A 622 -6.10 24.44 34.09
N ASP A 623 -5.88 24.62 35.40
CA ASP A 623 -4.55 24.42 36.00
C ASP A 623 -4.17 22.94 36.05
N ASP A 624 -5.13 22.04 36.17
CA ASP A 624 -4.98 20.58 36.21
C ASP A 624 -6.01 19.92 35.30
N PRO A 625 -5.77 19.95 33.97
CA PRO A 625 -6.69 19.36 33.00
C PRO A 625 -6.67 17.83 33.09
N SER A 626 -7.85 17.23 32.95
CA SER A 626 -7.98 15.77 32.81
C SER A 626 -7.31 15.28 31.50
N GLU A 627 -6.93 13.99 31.48
CA GLU A 627 -6.37 13.40 30.25
C GLU A 627 -7.35 13.48 29.07
N GLU A 628 -8.67 13.37 29.31
CA GLU A 628 -9.69 13.55 28.27
C GLU A 628 -9.66 14.95 27.67
N GLU A 629 -9.51 15.98 28.51
CA GLU A 629 -9.37 17.38 28.06
C GLU A 629 -8.07 17.58 27.29
N LEU A 630 -6.98 16.95 27.71
CA LEU A 630 -5.70 16.99 26.97
C LEU A 630 -5.82 16.32 25.59
N VAL A 631 -6.45 15.15 25.50
CA VAL A 631 -6.67 14.47 24.20
C VAL A 631 -7.46 15.38 23.24
N LEU A 632 -8.56 15.99 23.72
CA LEU A 632 -9.35 16.94 22.93
C LEU A 632 -8.55 18.18 22.55
N ALA A 633 -7.76 18.73 23.47
CA ALA A 633 -6.93 19.91 23.21
C ALA A 633 -5.84 19.63 22.17
N MET A 634 -5.24 18.45 22.15
CA MET A 634 -4.28 18.04 21.12
C MET A 634 -4.93 17.99 19.73
N HIS A 635 -6.15 17.49 19.62
CA HIS A 635 -6.88 17.48 18.35
C HIS A 635 -7.27 18.91 17.93
N ALA A 636 -7.66 19.78 18.87
CA ALA A 636 -7.90 21.19 18.61
C ALA A 636 -6.63 21.92 18.13
N TYR A 637 -5.48 21.59 18.74
CA TYR A 637 -4.18 22.11 18.35
C TYR A 637 -3.85 21.77 16.89
N LEU A 638 -4.02 20.51 16.49
CA LEU A 638 -3.83 20.11 15.09
C LEU A 638 -4.86 20.71 14.14
N ALA A 639 -6.11 20.85 14.58
CA ALA A 639 -7.15 21.50 13.78
C ALA A 639 -6.83 22.98 13.49
N ALA A 640 -6.08 23.66 14.37
CA ALA A 640 -5.60 25.02 14.15
C ALA A 640 -4.46 25.09 13.10
N SER A 641 -3.82 23.97 12.75
CA SER A 641 -2.76 23.92 11.74
C SER A 641 -3.28 24.21 10.32
N PRO A 642 -2.43 24.57 9.35
CA PRO A 642 -2.85 24.75 7.96
C PRO A 642 -3.11 23.43 7.21
N ALA A 643 -2.91 22.26 7.82
CA ALA A 643 -3.09 20.96 7.22
C ALA A 643 -4.47 20.82 6.55
N LEU A 644 -4.51 20.32 5.31
CA LEU A 644 -5.74 20.16 4.55
C LEU A 644 -6.61 19.03 5.07
N LEU A 645 -6.00 17.98 5.64
CA LEU A 645 -6.70 16.85 6.22
C LEU A 645 -6.32 16.66 7.69
N LEU A 646 -7.31 16.39 8.53
CA LEU A 646 -7.12 15.96 9.92
C LEU A 646 -7.72 14.57 10.10
N ALA A 647 -6.91 13.59 10.50
CA ALA A 647 -7.35 12.27 10.90
C ALA A 647 -7.45 12.17 12.43
N VAL A 648 -8.61 11.74 12.91
CA VAL A 648 -8.86 11.48 14.33
C VAL A 648 -8.88 9.98 14.53
N SER A 649 -7.99 9.45 15.36
CA SER A 649 -7.96 8.02 15.64
C SER A 649 -9.20 7.56 16.43
N LEU A 650 -9.86 6.50 15.98
CA LEU A 650 -11.04 5.96 16.66
C LEU A 650 -10.71 5.50 18.09
N VAL A 651 -9.49 5.02 18.34
CA VAL A 651 -9.01 4.65 19.68
C VAL A 651 -9.04 5.85 20.65
N ASP A 652 -8.69 7.06 20.16
CA ASP A 652 -8.79 8.30 20.97
C ASP A 652 -10.25 8.70 21.22
N VAL A 653 -11.12 8.53 20.20
CA VAL A 653 -12.55 8.86 20.33
C VAL A 653 -13.22 8.02 21.40
N VAL A 654 -12.93 6.71 21.47
CA VAL A 654 -13.53 5.80 22.47
C VAL A 654 -12.78 5.79 23.81
N GLY A 655 -11.50 6.19 23.81
CA GLY A 655 -10.64 6.21 25.01
C GLY A 655 -9.90 4.90 25.25
N GLU A 656 -9.56 4.18 24.18
CA GLU A 656 -8.68 3.00 24.24
C GLU A 656 -7.27 3.40 24.66
N LYS A 657 -6.60 2.54 25.42
CA LYS A 657 -5.24 2.76 25.92
C LYS A 657 -4.21 1.82 25.30
N LEU A 658 -4.67 0.66 24.83
CA LEU A 658 -3.79 -0.36 24.25
C LEU A 658 -3.50 -0.09 22.79
N PRO A 659 -2.23 -0.17 22.35
CA PRO A 659 -1.87 -0.01 20.95
C PRO A 659 -2.46 -1.15 20.10
N GLN A 660 -2.82 -0.84 18.87
CA GLN A 660 -3.29 -1.84 17.89
C GLN A 660 -2.13 -2.66 17.33
N ASN A 661 -0.97 -2.01 17.20
CA ASN A 661 0.30 -2.62 16.85
C ASN A 661 1.40 -2.08 17.77
N LEU A 662 2.30 -2.97 18.19
CA LEU A 662 3.47 -2.62 18.98
C LEU A 662 4.72 -3.02 18.18
N PRO A 663 5.34 -2.09 17.44
CA PRO A 663 6.52 -2.37 16.64
C PRO A 663 7.65 -3.01 17.46
N GLY A 664 8.31 -4.02 16.89
CA GLY A 664 9.35 -4.79 17.55
C GLY A 664 8.86 -6.03 18.29
N THR A 665 7.55 -6.32 18.25
CA THR A 665 6.95 -7.56 18.79
C THR A 665 6.34 -8.41 17.67
N ASN A 666 6.19 -9.71 17.95
CA ASN A 666 5.49 -10.65 17.09
C ASN A 666 4.42 -11.39 17.91
N ALA A 667 4.75 -12.49 18.56
CA ALA A 667 3.83 -13.28 19.38
C ALA A 667 3.73 -12.75 20.84
N GLU A 668 4.63 -11.88 21.24
CA GLU A 668 4.70 -11.33 22.60
C GLU A 668 3.55 -10.37 22.93
N TYR A 669 3.00 -9.73 21.88
CA TYR A 669 1.86 -8.83 21.98
C TYR A 669 0.79 -9.25 20.95
N PRO A 670 -0.53 -9.12 21.27
CA PRO A 670 -1.60 -9.48 20.33
C PRO A 670 -1.78 -8.43 19.22
N ASN A 671 -0.70 -8.20 18.44
CA ASN A 671 -0.71 -7.25 17.35
C ASN A 671 -1.88 -7.51 16.40
N TRP A 672 -2.58 -6.42 16.02
CA TRP A 672 -3.71 -6.44 15.09
C TRP A 672 -4.92 -7.28 15.55
N CYS A 673 -4.95 -7.66 16.84
CA CYS A 673 -6.00 -8.48 17.44
C CYS A 673 -6.71 -7.81 18.63
N VAL A 674 -6.35 -6.55 18.95
CA VAL A 674 -6.92 -5.83 20.10
C VAL A 674 -8.32 -5.33 19.74
N PRO A 675 -9.38 -5.73 20.47
CA PRO A 675 -10.71 -5.15 20.35
C PRO A 675 -10.72 -3.68 20.83
N LEU A 676 -11.75 -2.93 20.51
CA LEU A 676 -11.90 -1.57 21.01
C LEU A 676 -12.49 -1.58 22.43
N HIS A 677 -11.83 -0.86 23.37
CA HIS A 677 -12.33 -0.64 24.72
C HIS A 677 -12.48 0.85 25.02
N ALA A 678 -13.38 1.17 25.90
CA ALA A 678 -13.47 2.48 26.51
C ALA A 678 -12.38 2.63 27.59
N PHE A 679 -12.17 3.86 28.08
CA PHE A 679 -11.21 4.20 29.13
C PHE A 679 -11.34 3.37 30.44
N ASN A 680 -12.51 2.78 30.67
CA ASN A 680 -12.80 1.91 31.83
C ASN A 680 -12.59 0.41 31.53
N GLY A 681 -12.02 0.07 30.38
CA GLY A 681 -11.77 -1.31 29.96
C GLY A 681 -12.99 -2.08 29.45
N LYS A 682 -14.17 -1.43 29.33
CA LYS A 682 -15.34 -2.08 28.75
C LYS A 682 -15.22 -2.09 27.21
N GLU A 683 -15.49 -3.22 26.59
CA GLU A 683 -15.60 -3.32 25.13
C GLU A 683 -16.60 -2.31 24.57
N VAL A 684 -16.26 -1.69 23.44
CA VAL A 684 -17.10 -0.71 22.73
C VAL A 684 -17.53 -1.29 21.39
N LEU A 685 -18.83 -1.45 21.21
CA LEU A 685 -19.45 -1.83 19.96
C LEU A 685 -19.96 -0.59 19.20
N ILE A 686 -20.12 -0.71 17.88
CA ILE A 686 -20.70 0.35 17.04
C ILE A 686 -22.10 0.74 17.52
N ASP A 687 -22.88 -0.27 17.96
CA ASP A 687 -24.22 -0.05 18.55
C ASP A 687 -24.16 0.91 19.75
N ASP A 688 -23.13 0.79 20.59
CA ASP A 688 -22.91 1.70 21.74
C ASP A 688 -22.45 3.09 21.30
N MET A 689 -21.56 3.16 20.26
CA MET A 689 -21.00 4.43 19.77
C MET A 689 -22.08 5.39 19.29
N ALA A 690 -23.12 4.88 18.61
CA ALA A 690 -24.22 5.70 18.07
C ALA A 690 -24.96 6.49 19.15
N HIS A 691 -24.90 6.04 20.41
CA HIS A 691 -25.60 6.62 21.56
C HIS A 691 -24.65 7.13 22.64
N CYS A 692 -23.33 7.02 22.46
CA CYS A 692 -22.33 7.42 23.44
C CYS A 692 -22.12 8.94 23.44
N ASP A 693 -22.40 9.60 24.57
CA ASP A 693 -22.20 11.04 24.72
C ASP A 693 -20.73 11.46 24.56
N ARG A 694 -19.77 10.61 24.98
CA ARG A 694 -18.34 10.87 24.77
C ARG A 694 -18.02 10.94 23.29
N VAL A 695 -18.40 9.93 22.50
CA VAL A 695 -18.17 9.88 21.04
C VAL A 695 -18.77 11.11 20.37
N LYS A 696 -20.02 11.44 20.71
CA LYS A 696 -20.71 12.60 20.14
C LYS A 696 -20.01 13.92 20.50
N ARG A 697 -19.66 14.12 21.76
CA ARG A 697 -18.95 15.33 22.21
C ARG A 697 -17.61 15.47 21.50
N PHE A 698 -16.83 14.37 21.42
CA PHE A 698 -15.53 14.36 20.78
C PHE A 698 -15.61 14.78 19.31
N LEU A 699 -16.42 14.07 18.53
CA LEU A 699 -16.57 14.32 17.08
C LEU A 699 -17.14 15.73 16.81
N THR A 700 -18.13 16.18 17.60
CA THR A 700 -18.69 17.53 17.46
C THR A 700 -17.66 18.62 17.80
N SER A 701 -16.78 18.38 18.76
CA SER A 701 -15.72 19.32 19.11
C SER A 701 -14.72 19.45 17.97
N VAL A 702 -14.29 18.34 17.37
CA VAL A 702 -13.40 18.35 16.19
C VAL A 702 -14.03 19.08 15.02
N ASP A 703 -15.29 18.81 14.69
CA ASP A 703 -16.02 19.51 13.60
C ASP A 703 -16.03 21.03 13.81
N ARG A 704 -16.24 21.46 15.05
CA ARG A 704 -16.24 22.89 15.41
C ARG A 704 -14.86 23.57 15.22
N TYR A 705 -13.78 22.85 15.48
CA TYR A 705 -12.42 23.38 15.31
C TYR A 705 -12.00 23.48 13.83
N ILE A 706 -12.57 22.65 12.98
CA ILE A 706 -12.25 22.64 11.54
C ILE A 706 -13.07 23.68 10.77
N ARG A 707 -14.34 23.89 11.14
CA ARG A 707 -15.22 24.94 10.54
C ARG A 707 -14.88 26.32 11.03
#